data_79de44395394aef077b75ba5225e10b0
#
_entry.id   79de44395394aef077b75ba5225e10b0
#
_cell.length_a   1.000
_cell.length_b   1.000
_cell.length_c   1.000
_cell.angle_alpha   90.00
_cell.angle_beta   90.00
_cell.angle_gamma   90.00
#
_symmetry.space_group_name_H-M   'P 1'
#
loop_
_entity.id
_entity.type
_entity.pdbx_description
1 polymer ?
#
loop_
_entity_poly.entity_id
_entity_poly.type
_entity_poly.pdbx_seq_one_letter_code
_entity_poly.pdbx_strand_id
1 'polypeptide(L)'
;MGKTSTTRRALSALASVVTAALLVAGMTTLGAQAASADVPSTPPPLLQRDDNVVTSDPIPTVQIDNGYVWAQTTIGSTVYAVGKFDNARAPLAVPGTSLTARSNVLAYDINTGQLLSFAPQVNGVIKAVAASPDGSRIYIGGSFNSVNGQARWNFAALDAVTGQLVPGFSPSIGGSGVYALATSGSSVYVGGLFTQGNGTARKNLAGFSATNGALLSWAPQTDLQVDAMVMDPAGQNVIAAGRFSQVNGDLTMRGTVALDKTSGAVDTSWALPQTVKNGSNTGGNSGKAGIFGLAADATAVYGTGWVYADAATGNLEGTFAAEAGTGQVRWIADCLGDHYGVYSTGKVVYTTSHTHACGTMSLHPEQNPRTHRYSEAYTADARGSLGNQPAAGGTYKNWAGTPAPSPYAWTPDWAVGVTTGMGQAGLSITGAGNMISIGGEFRSVNNGRFEGLVRFSTNPPGGAKDGPRLAAANWTGTAQSFIPGRVRVSIPANWDRDDLTLTYELRRTGTAAPVATTTANGTWWNRPAVTLEDKTAAPGSQQEYTVVAKDSAGNTVSSQAMSVTVASGTVSSYTNAISADNPQLYYPLGTAPQDWAGANPPVLGSGVTSSTSGVENTATGASTFTGTSTGRISSTDKIAAPAEFSTELWFKTNTTNGGKLLGYGSAASGDSTSYDRHLYMTNNGRLVFGTYNGSTQTIQNSTALNNNAWHHAVATQSADGMKLYIDGVLVSSAAGATAAENYVGYWRVGGDNLNSWPSAPNSSNFKGALDEVAVYPYALTAAQVQTHYGIGKGFQPPTAAFTATPTDLAVAFDASASAPTGSATITGYKWDFGDDSASATGKTVSHTYTVAGTYTAKLTVTDSNGLATTTENPVVVQAANVLPTASFQVTGTGLSVSADASASTDSDGTIASYDWNWGDGSTSTGQVASHVYASAGTRTVTLTVTDNRGGTASTTREAVTTHA
;
A
#
# COMPACT_ATOMS: atom_id res chain seq x y z
N MET A 1 -27.94 30.61 -51.00
CA MET A 1 -29.41 30.48 -51.06
C MET A 1 -29.75 29.65 -49.88
N GLY A 2 -30.21 30.16 -48.84
CA GLY A 2 -31.46 30.86 -48.48
C GLY A 2 -32.35 29.91 -47.78
N LYS A 3 -32.49 30.11 -46.59
CA LYS A 3 -33.40 30.83 -45.66
C LYS A 3 -34.22 29.84 -44.85
N THR A 4 -34.16 29.95 -43.61
CA THR A 4 -34.99 30.59 -42.56
C THR A 4 -36.04 29.68 -41.94
N SER A 5 -36.00 29.53 -40.67
CA SER A 5 -36.61 30.25 -39.52
C SER A 5 -37.93 29.64 -39.13
N THR A 6 -38.38 29.52 -38.00
CA THR A 6 -38.62 30.21 -36.76
C THR A 6 -39.61 29.46 -35.86
N THR A 7 -39.34 29.36 -34.62
CA THR A 7 -40.03 29.88 -33.43
C THR A 7 -41.41 29.38 -32.99
N ARG A 8 -41.49 29.10 -31.75
CA ARG A 8 -42.30 29.59 -30.60
C ARG A 8 -43.09 28.50 -29.84
N ARG A 9 -42.78 28.38 -28.58
CA ARG A 9 -43.49 28.86 -27.34
C ARG A 9 -44.85 28.20 -27.11
N ALA A 10 -45.37 27.83 -25.99
CA ALA A 10 -45.08 28.10 -24.60
C ALA A 10 -46.11 27.37 -23.72
N LEU A 11 -45.74 27.19 -22.44
CA LEU A 11 -46.57 27.31 -21.19
C LEU A 11 -47.85 26.46 -21.02
N SER A 12 -48.06 25.77 -19.97
CA SER A 12 -48.29 26.09 -18.54
C SER A 12 -48.83 24.83 -17.86
N ALA A 13 -48.35 24.41 -16.75
CA ALA A 13 -48.65 24.74 -15.38
C ALA A 13 -49.90 24.10 -14.70
N LEU A 14 -49.66 23.58 -13.54
CA LEU A 14 -50.51 23.37 -12.33
C LEU A 14 -51.33 22.09 -12.17
N ALA A 15 -50.98 21.35 -11.21
CA ALA A 15 -51.34 21.23 -9.79
C ALA A 15 -52.23 20.02 -9.40
N SER A 16 -51.66 19.27 -8.50
CA SER A 16 -52.16 18.73 -7.24
C SER A 16 -53.39 17.78 -7.18
N VAL A 17 -53.23 16.68 -6.48
CA VAL A 17 -53.88 16.26 -5.24
C VAL A 17 -54.03 14.72 -5.18
N VAL A 18 -53.49 14.18 -4.10
CA VAL A 18 -53.64 12.94 -3.36
C VAL A 18 -54.97 12.22 -3.49
N THR A 19 -54.91 10.85 -3.68
CA THR A 19 -55.71 9.93 -2.83
C THR A 19 -55.12 8.50 -2.90
N ALA A 20 -54.99 7.88 -1.74
CA ALA A 20 -54.60 6.48 -1.53
C ALA A 20 -55.82 5.56 -1.69
N ALA A 21 -55.61 4.41 -2.30
CA ALA A 21 -56.42 3.19 -2.04
C ALA A 21 -55.65 1.92 -2.44
N LEU A 22 -55.54 0.98 -1.51
CA LEU A 22 -55.06 -0.38 -1.65
C LEU A 22 -55.94 -1.17 -2.63
N LEU A 23 -55.32 -2.03 -3.46
CA LEU A 23 -55.85 -3.36 -3.78
C LEU A 23 -54.71 -4.31 -4.20
N VAL A 24 -54.78 -5.49 -3.61
CA VAL A 24 -53.86 -6.63 -3.73
C VAL A 24 -54.14 -7.44 -4.98
N ALA A 25 -53.08 -7.97 -5.57
CA ALA A 25 -52.91 -9.22 -6.30
C ALA A 25 -52.43 -9.13 -7.76
N GLY A 26 -51.33 -9.79 -8.00
CA GLY A 26 -50.89 -10.14 -9.35
C GLY A 26 -49.37 -10.14 -9.49
N MET A 27 -48.70 -11.21 -9.01
CA MET A 27 -47.30 -11.46 -9.33
C MET A 27 -47.13 -11.71 -10.82
N THR A 28 -46.40 -10.84 -11.51
CA THR A 28 -45.63 -11.18 -12.70
C THR A 28 -44.22 -10.62 -12.49
N THR A 29 -43.27 -11.52 -12.39
CA THR A 29 -41.85 -11.24 -12.31
C THR A 29 -41.37 -10.68 -13.64
N LEU A 30 -41.25 -9.37 -13.72
CA LEU A 30 -40.40 -8.71 -14.70
C LEU A 30 -39.09 -8.40 -13.98
N GLY A 31 -37.98 -9.03 -14.42
CA GLY A 31 -36.63 -8.77 -13.93
C GLY A 31 -36.32 -7.29 -14.10
N ALA A 32 -36.21 -6.58 -12.99
CA ALA A 32 -35.60 -5.27 -12.96
C ALA A 32 -34.08 -5.46 -13.18
N GLN A 33 -33.60 -5.11 -14.37
CA GLN A 33 -32.20 -4.78 -14.54
C GLN A 33 -31.92 -3.60 -13.61
N ALA A 34 -31.17 -3.85 -12.55
CA ALA A 34 -30.62 -2.79 -11.75
C ALA A 34 -29.73 -1.92 -12.66
N ALA A 35 -30.09 -0.67 -12.86
CA ALA A 35 -29.19 0.31 -13.42
C ALA A 35 -27.94 0.33 -12.52
N SER A 36 -26.80 -0.06 -13.08
CA SER A 36 -25.53 0.10 -12.41
C SER A 36 -25.36 1.58 -12.15
N ALA A 37 -25.36 1.99 -10.89
CA ALA A 37 -24.85 3.29 -10.51
C ALA A 37 -23.43 3.39 -11.07
N ASP A 38 -23.09 4.49 -11.74
CA ASP A 38 -21.72 4.82 -12.12
C ASP A 38 -20.85 4.79 -10.86
N VAL A 39 -20.19 3.67 -10.64
CA VAL A 39 -19.14 3.57 -9.65
C VAL A 39 -17.98 4.40 -10.23
N PRO A 40 -17.51 5.46 -9.59
CA PRO A 40 -16.35 6.19 -10.07
C PRO A 40 -15.22 5.19 -10.31
N SER A 41 -14.62 5.21 -11.51
CA SER A 41 -13.51 4.30 -11.85
C SER A 41 -12.27 4.70 -11.03
N THR A 42 -12.16 4.13 -9.83
CA THR A 42 -10.98 4.27 -9.01
C THR A 42 -10.09 3.08 -9.31
N PRO A 43 -8.91 3.28 -9.94
CA PRO A 43 -7.97 2.20 -10.18
C PRO A 43 -7.67 1.44 -8.89
N PRO A 44 -7.55 0.10 -8.94
CA PRO A 44 -7.22 -0.68 -7.76
C PRO A 44 -5.85 -0.24 -7.23
N PRO A 45 -5.64 -0.17 -5.90
CA PRO A 45 -4.36 0.24 -5.34
C PRO A 45 -3.28 -0.81 -5.63
N LEU A 46 -2.05 -0.34 -5.87
CA LEU A 46 -0.86 -1.19 -5.81
C LEU A 46 -0.63 -1.59 -4.35
N LEU A 47 -0.47 -2.89 -4.09
CA LEU A 47 -0.34 -3.42 -2.74
C LEU A 47 1.11 -3.74 -2.39
N GLN A 48 1.46 -3.53 -1.13
CA GLN A 48 2.61 -4.14 -0.49
C GLN A 48 2.45 -5.65 -0.53
N ARG A 49 3.55 -6.40 -0.80
CA ARG A 49 3.57 -7.86 -0.66
C ARG A 49 3.19 -8.26 0.76
N ASP A 50 2.37 -9.30 0.88
CA ASP A 50 2.01 -9.94 2.15
C ASP A 50 2.52 -11.40 2.19
N ASP A 51 2.27 -12.12 3.29
CA ASP A 51 2.72 -13.50 3.50
C ASP A 51 2.11 -14.53 2.53
N ASN A 52 1.12 -14.15 1.72
CA ASN A 52 0.55 -15.01 0.69
C ASN A 52 1.27 -14.87 -0.66
N VAL A 53 2.06 -13.80 -0.84
CA VAL A 53 2.78 -13.52 -2.08
C VAL A 53 4.23 -13.97 -1.95
N VAL A 54 4.74 -14.66 -2.95
CA VAL A 54 6.15 -15.07 -2.96
C VAL A 54 7.07 -13.85 -3.00
N THR A 55 8.28 -14.00 -2.42
CA THR A 55 9.33 -12.98 -2.53
C THR A 55 9.86 -12.92 -3.96
N SER A 56 10.58 -11.87 -4.29
CA SER A 56 11.28 -11.77 -5.57
C SER A 56 12.57 -12.57 -5.63
N ASP A 57 12.98 -13.21 -4.53
CA ASP A 57 14.18 -14.03 -4.46
C ASP A 57 14.05 -15.33 -5.26
N PRO A 58 14.79 -15.49 -6.36
CA PRO A 58 14.79 -16.74 -7.08
C PRO A 58 15.58 -17.82 -6.32
N ILE A 59 14.95 -18.98 -6.13
CA ILE A 59 15.54 -20.08 -5.34
C ILE A 59 16.27 -21.04 -6.26
N PRO A 60 17.45 -21.58 -5.86
CA PRO A 60 18.21 -22.55 -6.66
C PRO A 60 17.35 -23.70 -7.14
N THR A 61 17.24 -23.87 -8.46
CA THR A 61 16.34 -24.81 -9.15
C THR A 61 17.12 -25.53 -10.23
N VAL A 62 16.81 -26.79 -10.47
CA VAL A 62 17.27 -27.48 -11.68
C VAL A 62 16.95 -26.63 -12.91
N GLN A 63 17.86 -26.58 -13.84
CA GLN A 63 17.77 -25.79 -15.08
C GLN A 63 17.70 -26.71 -16.28
N ILE A 64 17.25 -26.21 -17.42
CA ILE A 64 17.53 -26.80 -18.71
C ILE A 64 18.83 -26.19 -19.27
N ASP A 65 19.52 -26.89 -20.17
CA ASP A 65 20.77 -26.36 -20.72
C ASP A 65 20.60 -25.67 -22.09
N ASN A 66 19.47 -25.91 -22.73
CA ASN A 66 19.11 -25.30 -24.01
C ASN A 66 17.60 -25.37 -24.22
N GLY A 67 17.06 -24.60 -25.16
CA GLY A 67 15.65 -24.66 -25.53
C GLY A 67 14.73 -23.90 -24.57
N TYR A 68 13.62 -24.51 -24.19
CA TYR A 68 12.57 -23.88 -23.36
C TYR A 68 11.68 -24.91 -22.66
N VAL A 69 11.08 -24.50 -21.55
CA VAL A 69 9.99 -25.20 -20.85
C VAL A 69 8.67 -24.57 -21.27
N TRP A 70 7.78 -25.37 -21.87
CA TRP A 70 6.52 -24.89 -22.43
C TRP A 70 5.35 -25.02 -21.46
N ALA A 71 5.26 -26.14 -20.77
CA ALA A 71 4.16 -26.41 -19.82
C ALA A 71 4.66 -27.13 -18.58
N GLN A 72 3.95 -26.98 -17.49
CA GLN A 72 4.22 -27.65 -16.21
C GLN A 72 2.93 -28.16 -15.56
N THR A 73 3.03 -29.24 -14.77
CA THR A 73 1.99 -29.71 -13.87
C THR A 73 2.64 -30.24 -12.59
N THR A 74 1.87 -30.31 -11.51
CA THR A 74 2.36 -30.70 -10.18
C THR A 74 1.55 -31.87 -9.63
N ILE A 75 2.24 -32.88 -9.03
CA ILE A 75 1.65 -33.94 -8.22
C ILE A 75 2.35 -33.92 -6.85
N GLY A 76 1.64 -33.51 -5.81
CA GLY A 76 2.25 -33.28 -4.50
C GLY A 76 3.37 -32.24 -4.56
N SER A 77 4.60 -32.63 -4.20
CA SER A 77 5.80 -31.78 -4.33
C SER A 77 6.56 -31.96 -5.65
N THR A 78 6.12 -32.85 -6.53
CA THR A 78 6.82 -33.12 -7.80
C THR A 78 6.26 -32.23 -8.92
N VAL A 79 7.13 -31.43 -9.52
CA VAL A 79 6.83 -30.67 -10.76
C VAL A 79 7.32 -31.47 -11.94
N TYR A 80 6.44 -31.65 -12.92
CA TYR A 80 6.75 -32.20 -14.24
C TYR A 80 6.81 -31.05 -15.24
N ALA A 81 7.99 -30.83 -15.83
CA ALA A 81 8.24 -29.78 -16.79
C ALA A 81 8.50 -30.35 -18.17
N VAL A 82 7.81 -29.83 -19.17
CA VAL A 82 7.89 -30.29 -20.56
C VAL A 82 8.16 -29.14 -21.51
N GLY A 83 8.80 -29.46 -22.64
CA GLY A 83 9.12 -28.41 -23.61
C GLY A 83 9.96 -28.94 -24.78
N LYS A 84 11.02 -28.20 -25.08
CA LYS A 84 12.08 -28.59 -26.04
C LYS A 84 13.43 -28.38 -25.39
N PHE A 85 14.06 -29.44 -24.96
CA PHE A 85 15.43 -29.45 -24.38
C PHE A 85 16.00 -30.86 -24.38
N ASP A 86 17.32 -30.96 -24.38
CA ASP A 86 18.05 -32.24 -24.44
C ASP A 86 18.66 -32.60 -23.09
N ASN A 87 18.95 -31.61 -22.24
CA ASN A 87 19.61 -31.82 -20.96
C ASN A 87 18.98 -31.00 -19.86
N ALA A 88 18.96 -31.56 -18.64
CA ALA A 88 18.84 -30.84 -17.41
C ALA A 88 20.24 -30.49 -16.87
N ARG A 89 20.35 -29.42 -16.10
CA ARG A 89 21.57 -28.94 -15.46
C ARG A 89 21.34 -28.75 -13.97
N ALA A 90 22.34 -29.02 -13.15
CA ALA A 90 22.25 -28.79 -11.71
C ALA A 90 21.95 -27.31 -11.39
N PRO A 91 21.29 -27.01 -10.27
CA PRO A 91 21.00 -25.63 -9.87
C PRO A 91 22.23 -24.74 -9.90
N LEU A 92 22.11 -23.55 -10.49
CA LEU A 92 23.15 -22.51 -10.61
C LEU A 92 24.43 -22.95 -11.39
N ALA A 93 24.49 -24.14 -11.96
CA ALA A 93 25.61 -24.61 -12.75
C ALA A 93 25.83 -23.74 -14.01
N VAL A 94 27.07 -23.66 -14.48
CA VAL A 94 27.42 -22.94 -15.71
C VAL A 94 26.83 -23.69 -16.93
N PRO A 95 26.30 -22.99 -17.95
CA PRO A 95 25.88 -23.62 -19.20
C PRO A 95 26.90 -24.60 -19.74
N GLY A 96 26.44 -25.78 -20.20
CA GLY A 96 27.27 -26.86 -20.70
C GLY A 96 27.96 -27.71 -19.61
N THR A 97 27.71 -27.44 -18.29
CA THR A 97 28.30 -28.22 -17.21
C THR A 97 27.25 -28.93 -16.35
N SER A 98 27.69 -30.01 -15.64
CA SER A 98 26.80 -30.77 -14.74
C SER A 98 25.50 -31.23 -15.44
N LEU A 99 25.63 -31.69 -16.66
CA LEU A 99 24.53 -32.09 -17.52
C LEU A 99 24.00 -33.48 -17.13
N THR A 100 22.70 -33.61 -17.19
CA THR A 100 21.97 -34.88 -17.09
C THR A 100 20.98 -34.93 -18.25
N ALA A 101 21.10 -35.97 -19.09
CA ALA A 101 20.26 -36.14 -20.27
C ALA A 101 18.77 -36.17 -19.89
N ARG A 102 17.95 -35.36 -20.57
CA ARG A 102 16.49 -35.27 -20.44
C ARG A 102 15.89 -34.90 -21.79
N SER A 103 15.06 -35.76 -22.32
CA SER A 103 14.50 -35.59 -23.67
C SER A 103 13.12 -34.94 -23.60
N ASN A 104 13.09 -33.61 -23.58
CA ASN A 104 11.86 -32.77 -23.64
C ASN A 104 10.92 -32.86 -22.41
N VAL A 105 11.29 -33.67 -21.41
CA VAL A 105 10.54 -33.81 -20.14
C VAL A 105 11.49 -34.11 -18.99
N LEU A 106 11.23 -33.52 -17.86
CA LEU A 106 11.91 -33.80 -16.60
C LEU A 106 10.92 -33.67 -15.42
N ALA A 107 11.30 -34.24 -14.28
CA ALA A 107 10.63 -34.01 -13.02
C ALA A 107 11.63 -33.55 -11.96
N TYR A 108 11.17 -32.66 -11.06
CA TYR A 108 11.96 -32.20 -9.93
C TYR A 108 11.07 -31.94 -8.71
N ASP A 109 11.66 -31.96 -7.51
CA ASP A 109 10.96 -31.62 -6.28
C ASP A 109 10.90 -30.11 -6.08
N ILE A 110 9.70 -29.54 -5.91
CA ILE A 110 9.49 -28.09 -5.81
C ILE A 110 10.07 -27.50 -4.50
N ASN A 111 10.21 -28.31 -3.44
CA ASN A 111 10.74 -27.81 -2.17
C ASN A 111 12.27 -27.69 -2.23
N THR A 112 12.95 -28.67 -2.86
CA THR A 112 14.41 -28.71 -2.92
C THR A 112 15.01 -28.18 -4.21
N GLY A 113 14.25 -28.16 -5.30
CA GLY A 113 14.73 -27.78 -6.64
C GLY A 113 15.59 -28.85 -7.29
N GLN A 114 15.69 -30.05 -6.72
CA GLN A 114 16.56 -31.12 -7.20
C GLN A 114 15.86 -31.96 -8.26
N LEU A 115 16.63 -32.29 -9.30
CA LEU A 115 16.20 -33.17 -10.38
C LEU A 115 15.89 -34.57 -9.84
N LEU A 116 14.76 -35.13 -10.24
CA LEU A 116 14.38 -36.52 -9.91
C LEU A 116 14.84 -37.50 -11.01
N SER A 117 14.75 -38.79 -10.70
CA SER A 117 15.16 -39.89 -11.61
C SER A 117 14.23 -40.05 -12.82
N PHE A 118 13.09 -39.41 -12.86
CA PHE A 118 12.09 -39.45 -13.94
C PHE A 118 12.71 -38.96 -15.26
N ALA A 119 12.92 -39.85 -16.22
CA ALA A 119 13.70 -39.60 -17.45
C ALA A 119 13.16 -40.34 -18.69
N PRO A 120 11.87 -40.18 -19.05
CA PRO A 120 11.38 -40.77 -20.29
C PRO A 120 12.05 -40.15 -21.52
N GLN A 121 12.23 -40.94 -22.59
CA GLN A 121 12.83 -40.50 -23.84
C GLN A 121 11.72 -40.14 -24.83
N VAL A 122 11.57 -38.87 -25.15
CA VAL A 122 10.55 -38.37 -26.11
C VAL A 122 11.27 -37.65 -27.25
N ASN A 123 11.04 -38.10 -28.48
CA ASN A 123 11.82 -37.66 -29.66
C ASN A 123 11.33 -36.35 -30.31
N GLY A 124 10.39 -35.64 -29.68
CA GLY A 124 9.89 -34.37 -30.22
C GLY A 124 9.36 -33.45 -29.13
N VAL A 125 8.93 -32.25 -29.53
CA VAL A 125 8.48 -31.19 -28.62
C VAL A 125 7.21 -31.60 -27.88
N ILE A 126 7.24 -31.42 -26.57
CA ILE A 126 6.05 -31.59 -25.73
C ILE A 126 5.50 -30.19 -25.39
N LYS A 127 4.18 -29.99 -25.60
CA LYS A 127 3.53 -28.69 -25.39
C LYS A 127 2.39 -28.73 -24.36
N ALA A 128 2.00 -29.93 -23.95
CA ALA A 128 0.97 -30.08 -22.91
C ALA A 128 1.37 -31.18 -21.93
N VAL A 129 1.09 -30.97 -20.67
CA VAL A 129 1.22 -31.96 -19.60
C VAL A 129 0.08 -31.81 -18.62
N ALA A 130 -0.51 -32.91 -18.19
CA ALA A 130 -1.55 -32.95 -17.17
C ALA A 130 -1.38 -34.18 -16.27
N ALA A 131 -1.60 -34.01 -14.98
CA ALA A 131 -1.64 -35.09 -14.01
C ALA A 131 -2.98 -35.82 -14.03
N SER A 132 -3.00 -37.11 -13.78
CA SER A 132 -4.24 -37.81 -13.45
C SER A 132 -4.73 -37.39 -12.06
N PRO A 133 -6.05 -37.36 -11.80
CA PRO A 133 -6.57 -36.94 -10.50
C PRO A 133 -6.11 -37.79 -9.30
N ASP A 134 -5.75 -39.07 -9.56
CA ASP A 134 -5.20 -39.99 -8.56
C ASP A 134 -3.67 -39.84 -8.36
N GLY A 135 -3.03 -38.99 -9.16
CA GLY A 135 -1.58 -38.76 -9.11
C GLY A 135 -0.71 -39.92 -9.62
N SER A 136 -1.31 -40.99 -10.17
CA SER A 136 -0.54 -42.18 -10.61
C SER A 136 0.15 -42.00 -11.96
N ARG A 137 -0.31 -41.03 -12.77
CA ARG A 137 0.14 -40.83 -14.16
C ARG A 137 0.30 -39.34 -14.49
N ILE A 138 1.15 -39.12 -15.50
CA ILE A 138 1.10 -37.85 -16.26
C ILE A 138 0.78 -38.17 -17.72
N TYR A 139 -0.05 -37.33 -18.31
CA TYR A 139 -0.34 -37.33 -19.73
C TYR A 139 0.51 -36.26 -20.41
N ILE A 140 1.15 -36.60 -21.52
CA ILE A 140 1.96 -35.68 -22.32
C ILE A 140 1.39 -35.59 -23.74
N GLY A 141 1.33 -34.33 -24.21
CA GLY A 141 0.89 -34.01 -25.57
C GLY A 141 1.89 -33.09 -26.29
N GLY A 142 1.98 -33.22 -27.60
CA GLY A 142 2.94 -32.39 -28.34
C GLY A 142 3.05 -32.77 -29.81
N SER A 143 4.26 -32.63 -30.36
CA SER A 143 4.61 -33.02 -31.72
C SER A 143 5.77 -34.00 -31.66
N PHE A 144 5.43 -35.26 -31.38
CA PHE A 144 6.39 -36.37 -31.27
C PHE A 144 5.78 -37.67 -31.86
N ASN A 145 6.62 -38.66 -32.17
CA ASN A 145 6.13 -39.94 -32.68
C ASN A 145 6.72 -41.16 -31.96
N SER A 146 7.57 -40.95 -30.96
CA SER A 146 8.17 -42.03 -30.18
C SER A 146 8.35 -41.60 -28.72
N VAL A 147 8.04 -42.53 -27.81
CA VAL A 147 8.29 -42.39 -26.34
C VAL A 147 8.93 -43.69 -25.85
N ASN A 148 10.04 -43.61 -25.15
CA ASN A 148 10.84 -44.77 -24.67
C ASN A 148 11.11 -45.81 -25.78
N GLY A 149 11.38 -45.37 -27.00
CA GLY A 149 11.64 -46.26 -28.17
C GLY A 149 10.36 -46.90 -28.75
N GLN A 150 9.19 -46.68 -28.21
CA GLN A 150 7.92 -47.18 -28.74
C GLN A 150 7.15 -46.09 -29.49
N ALA A 151 6.48 -46.49 -30.56
CA ALA A 151 5.68 -45.56 -31.38
C ALA A 151 4.52 -45.01 -30.54
N ARG A 152 4.45 -43.68 -30.44
CA ARG A 152 3.41 -42.89 -29.77
C ARG A 152 3.25 -41.58 -30.54
N TRP A 153 2.08 -41.38 -31.12
CA TRP A 153 1.81 -40.24 -32.00
C TRP A 153 1.14 -39.10 -31.24
N ASN A 154 1.91 -38.08 -30.89
CA ASN A 154 1.51 -36.80 -30.32
C ASN A 154 0.82 -36.87 -28.95
N PHE A 155 0.56 -38.05 -28.40
CA PHE A 155 -0.15 -38.21 -27.11
C PHE A 155 0.28 -39.53 -26.43
N ALA A 156 0.61 -39.47 -25.13
CA ALA A 156 0.99 -40.66 -24.34
C ALA A 156 0.65 -40.47 -22.85
N ALA A 157 0.59 -41.58 -22.12
CA ALA A 157 0.54 -41.60 -20.66
C ALA A 157 1.81 -42.26 -20.11
N LEU A 158 2.38 -41.67 -19.08
CA LEU A 158 3.55 -42.13 -18.35
C LEU A 158 3.20 -42.37 -16.89
N ASP A 159 3.75 -43.43 -16.33
CA ASP A 159 3.75 -43.61 -14.88
C ASP A 159 4.48 -42.45 -14.20
N ALA A 160 3.84 -41.83 -13.21
CA ALA A 160 4.32 -40.57 -12.62
C ALA A 160 5.65 -40.73 -11.87
N VAL A 161 5.98 -41.92 -11.36
CA VAL A 161 7.20 -42.18 -10.60
C VAL A 161 8.35 -42.61 -11.51
N THR A 162 8.06 -43.56 -12.41
CA THR A 162 9.12 -44.25 -13.19
C THR A 162 9.36 -43.64 -14.57
N GLY A 163 8.40 -42.89 -15.10
CA GLY A 163 8.45 -42.36 -16.47
C GLY A 163 8.22 -43.43 -17.54
N GLN A 164 7.84 -44.66 -17.14
CA GLN A 164 7.55 -45.73 -18.12
C GLN A 164 6.16 -45.48 -18.75
N LEU A 165 6.02 -45.93 -20.01
CA LEU A 165 4.73 -45.92 -20.66
C LEU A 165 3.70 -46.75 -19.89
N VAL A 166 2.50 -46.21 -19.70
CA VAL A 166 1.39 -46.93 -19.05
C VAL A 166 0.96 -48.09 -19.96
N PRO A 167 1.02 -49.35 -19.49
CA PRO A 167 0.62 -50.52 -20.29
C PRO A 167 -0.84 -50.41 -20.79
N GLY A 168 -1.07 -50.76 -22.05
CA GLY A 168 -2.39 -50.73 -22.67
C GLY A 168 -2.91 -49.34 -23.05
N PHE A 169 -2.23 -48.23 -22.66
CA PHE A 169 -2.56 -46.87 -23.08
C PHE A 169 -1.79 -46.50 -24.35
N SER A 170 -2.41 -46.55 -25.51
CA SER A 170 -1.78 -46.34 -26.79
C SER A 170 -2.66 -45.56 -27.78
N PRO A 171 -3.17 -44.38 -27.42
CA PRO A 171 -3.90 -43.52 -28.32
C PRO A 171 -2.95 -42.93 -29.39
N SER A 172 -3.56 -42.40 -30.45
CA SER A 172 -2.86 -41.63 -31.50
C SER A 172 -3.63 -40.38 -31.89
N ILE A 173 -2.89 -39.29 -32.12
CA ILE A 173 -3.43 -38.02 -32.64
C ILE A 173 -2.76 -37.72 -33.96
N GLY A 174 -3.54 -37.57 -35.01
CA GLY A 174 -3.09 -37.24 -36.37
C GLY A 174 -3.28 -35.76 -36.70
N GLY A 175 -2.16 -35.07 -37.01
CA GLY A 175 -2.13 -33.64 -37.32
C GLY A 175 -0.86 -32.97 -36.78
N SER A 176 -0.91 -31.63 -36.58
CA SER A 176 0.25 -30.84 -36.17
C SER A 176 0.68 -31.05 -34.73
N GLY A 177 -0.24 -31.44 -33.84
CA GLY A 177 0.08 -31.73 -32.44
C GLY A 177 -1.00 -31.43 -31.43
N VAL A 178 -0.68 -31.81 -30.19
CA VAL A 178 -1.47 -31.56 -28.98
C VAL A 178 -0.87 -30.37 -28.22
N TYR A 179 -1.71 -29.42 -27.83
CA TYR A 179 -1.29 -28.19 -27.13
C TYR A 179 -1.94 -28.04 -25.75
N ALA A 180 -3.03 -28.76 -25.52
CA ALA A 180 -3.78 -28.67 -24.28
C ALA A 180 -4.28 -30.03 -23.80
N LEU A 181 -4.33 -30.26 -22.51
CA LEU A 181 -4.81 -31.45 -21.85
C LEU A 181 -5.64 -31.08 -20.63
N ALA A 182 -6.80 -31.74 -20.44
CA ALA A 182 -7.55 -31.72 -19.20
C ALA A 182 -7.90 -33.14 -18.80
N THR A 183 -7.98 -33.42 -17.50
CA THR A 183 -8.20 -34.77 -16.99
C THR A 183 -9.38 -34.83 -16.03
N SER A 184 -10.19 -35.90 -16.15
CA SER A 184 -11.15 -36.32 -15.14
C SER A 184 -10.79 -37.74 -14.68
N GLY A 185 -11.49 -38.28 -13.66
CA GLY A 185 -11.18 -39.61 -13.15
C GLY A 185 -11.20 -40.73 -14.22
N SER A 186 -12.06 -40.61 -15.22
CA SER A 186 -12.26 -41.64 -16.26
C SER A 186 -11.84 -41.21 -17.65
N SER A 187 -11.58 -39.94 -17.90
CA SER A 187 -11.37 -39.39 -19.23
C SER A 187 -10.18 -38.42 -19.28
N VAL A 188 -9.53 -38.39 -20.43
CA VAL A 188 -8.53 -37.35 -20.77
C VAL A 188 -9.03 -36.61 -22.01
N TYR A 189 -9.16 -35.31 -21.91
CA TYR A 189 -9.54 -34.43 -23.01
C TYR A 189 -8.31 -33.81 -23.63
N VAL A 190 -8.27 -33.81 -24.95
CA VAL A 190 -7.13 -33.39 -25.75
C VAL A 190 -7.56 -32.25 -26.65
N GLY A 191 -6.82 -31.15 -26.61
CA GLY A 191 -6.96 -29.97 -27.46
C GLY A 191 -5.69 -29.69 -28.25
N GLY A 192 -5.84 -29.09 -29.43
CA GLY A 192 -4.66 -28.77 -30.22
C GLY A 192 -4.96 -28.34 -31.64
N LEU A 193 -4.09 -28.71 -32.56
CA LEU A 193 -4.25 -28.54 -34.02
C LEU A 193 -4.10 -29.92 -34.68
N PHE A 194 -5.21 -30.61 -34.82
CA PHE A 194 -5.24 -31.97 -35.34
C PHE A 194 -6.55 -32.28 -36.05
N THR A 195 -6.54 -33.39 -36.81
CA THR A 195 -7.71 -33.81 -37.61
C THR A 195 -8.22 -35.19 -37.27
N GLN A 196 -7.47 -35.99 -36.50
CA GLN A 196 -7.82 -37.38 -36.18
C GLN A 196 -7.45 -37.77 -34.76
N GLY A 197 -8.31 -38.61 -34.12
CA GLY A 197 -8.01 -39.35 -32.89
C GLY A 197 -8.20 -40.84 -33.14
N ASN A 198 -7.22 -41.68 -32.88
CA ASN A 198 -7.23 -43.12 -33.19
C ASN A 198 -7.68 -43.42 -34.62
N GLY A 199 -7.27 -42.64 -35.62
CA GLY A 199 -7.68 -42.80 -37.02
C GLY A 199 -9.10 -42.31 -37.36
N THR A 200 -9.90 -41.91 -36.36
CA THR A 200 -11.25 -41.38 -36.56
C THR A 200 -11.17 -39.83 -36.61
N ALA A 201 -11.99 -39.25 -37.49
CA ALA A 201 -12.04 -37.79 -37.65
C ALA A 201 -12.39 -37.09 -36.33
N ARG A 202 -11.53 -36.14 -35.93
CA ARG A 202 -11.69 -35.26 -34.78
C ARG A 202 -10.98 -33.92 -35.08
N LYS A 203 -11.70 -32.84 -34.93
CA LYS A 203 -11.12 -31.50 -35.29
C LYS A 203 -10.81 -30.72 -34.06
N ASN A 204 -9.51 -30.69 -33.75
CA ASN A 204 -8.86 -29.90 -32.67
C ASN A 204 -9.26 -30.28 -31.23
N LEU A 205 -10.29 -31.09 -31.03
CA LEU A 205 -10.76 -31.57 -29.72
C LEU A 205 -11.10 -33.07 -29.79
N ALA A 206 -10.72 -33.84 -28.78
CA ALA A 206 -11.03 -35.26 -28.64
C ALA A 206 -11.06 -35.71 -27.19
N GLY A 207 -11.88 -36.66 -26.83
CA GLY A 207 -11.90 -37.33 -25.53
C GLY A 207 -11.38 -38.76 -25.62
N PHE A 208 -10.60 -39.20 -24.65
CA PHE A 208 -10.07 -40.57 -24.55
C PHE A 208 -10.34 -41.15 -23.17
N SER A 209 -10.54 -42.45 -23.12
CA SER A 209 -10.57 -43.19 -21.87
C SER A 209 -9.22 -43.07 -21.13
N ALA A 210 -9.23 -42.64 -19.88
CA ALA A 210 -8.04 -42.56 -19.04
C ALA A 210 -7.41 -43.94 -18.75
N THR A 211 -8.21 -45.01 -18.85
CA THR A 211 -7.76 -46.39 -18.55
C THR A 211 -6.90 -46.96 -19.67
N ASN A 212 -7.36 -46.85 -20.95
CA ASN A 212 -6.74 -47.57 -22.05
C ASN A 212 -6.51 -46.73 -23.32
N GLY A 213 -6.85 -45.46 -23.32
CA GLY A 213 -6.68 -44.56 -24.47
C GLY A 213 -7.66 -44.81 -25.62
N ALA A 214 -8.78 -45.54 -25.34
CA ALA A 214 -9.83 -45.70 -26.33
C ALA A 214 -10.50 -44.34 -26.62
N LEU A 215 -10.77 -44.04 -27.89
CA LEU A 215 -11.46 -42.82 -28.32
C LEU A 215 -12.90 -42.83 -27.82
N LEU A 216 -13.30 -41.77 -27.15
CA LEU A 216 -14.68 -41.58 -26.67
C LEU A 216 -15.56 -40.92 -27.74
N SER A 217 -16.90 -40.99 -27.53
CA SER A 217 -17.88 -40.29 -28.37
C SER A 217 -17.79 -38.75 -28.25
N TRP A 218 -17.13 -38.23 -27.24
CA TRP A 218 -16.89 -36.80 -27.02
C TRP A 218 -16.10 -36.17 -28.20
N ALA A 219 -16.77 -35.37 -29.02
CA ALA A 219 -16.29 -34.92 -30.32
C ALA A 219 -16.67 -33.46 -30.66
N PRO A 220 -16.54 -32.49 -29.76
CA PRO A 220 -16.73 -31.11 -30.16
C PRO A 220 -15.63 -30.69 -31.16
N GLN A 221 -15.90 -29.62 -31.94
CA GLN A 221 -14.98 -29.15 -33.00
C GLN A 221 -14.77 -27.65 -32.91
N THR A 222 -13.55 -27.23 -33.13
CA THR A 222 -13.19 -25.81 -33.29
C THR A 222 -12.65 -25.57 -34.71
N ASP A 223 -12.77 -24.32 -35.18
CA ASP A 223 -12.26 -23.95 -36.51
C ASP A 223 -10.76 -23.76 -36.52
N LEU A 224 -10.15 -23.28 -35.39
CA LEU A 224 -8.73 -23.07 -35.20
C LEU A 224 -8.21 -23.79 -33.94
N GLN A 225 -6.93 -23.63 -33.67
CA GLN A 225 -6.17 -24.25 -32.57
C GLN A 225 -6.78 -23.98 -31.18
N VAL A 226 -6.78 -25.04 -30.37
CA VAL A 226 -7.01 -25.00 -28.92
C VAL A 226 -5.65 -24.96 -28.23
N ASP A 227 -5.39 -23.90 -27.44
CA ASP A 227 -4.12 -23.66 -26.77
C ASP A 227 -4.11 -24.07 -25.29
N ALA A 228 -5.27 -24.04 -24.61
CA ALA A 228 -5.39 -24.38 -23.20
C ALA A 228 -6.72 -25.11 -22.89
N MET A 229 -6.70 -25.95 -21.86
CA MET A 229 -7.88 -26.64 -21.33
C MET A 229 -7.75 -26.84 -19.83
N VAL A 230 -8.89 -26.76 -19.12
CA VAL A 230 -8.97 -27.07 -17.69
C VAL A 230 -10.35 -27.66 -17.40
N MET A 231 -10.45 -28.52 -16.38
CA MET A 231 -11.78 -28.89 -15.84
C MET A 231 -12.33 -27.73 -15.04
N ASP A 232 -13.62 -27.46 -15.13
CA ASP A 232 -14.28 -26.58 -14.19
C ASP A 232 -14.15 -27.15 -12.75
N PRO A 233 -14.19 -26.33 -11.71
CA PRO A 233 -14.03 -26.79 -10.33
C PRO A 233 -15.11 -27.80 -9.88
N ALA A 234 -16.30 -27.73 -10.48
CA ALA A 234 -17.39 -28.70 -10.24
C ALA A 234 -17.16 -30.04 -10.93
N GLY A 235 -16.18 -30.11 -11.84
CA GLY A 235 -15.87 -31.30 -12.62
C GLY A 235 -16.98 -31.73 -13.60
N GLN A 236 -17.80 -30.78 -14.06
CA GLN A 236 -18.92 -31.03 -14.99
C GLN A 236 -18.54 -30.63 -16.40
N ASN A 237 -17.76 -29.55 -16.58
CA ASN A 237 -17.40 -29.04 -17.88
C ASN A 237 -15.90 -29.08 -18.12
N VAL A 238 -15.53 -29.26 -19.37
CA VAL A 238 -14.19 -28.98 -19.90
C VAL A 238 -14.20 -27.56 -20.44
N ILE A 239 -13.44 -26.65 -19.82
CA ILE A 239 -13.22 -25.31 -20.34
C ILE A 239 -12.08 -25.39 -21.32
N ALA A 240 -12.33 -25.07 -22.59
CA ALA A 240 -11.32 -25.01 -23.63
C ALA A 240 -11.13 -23.57 -24.12
N ALA A 241 -9.88 -23.21 -24.41
CA ALA A 241 -9.51 -21.89 -24.87
C ALA A 241 -8.45 -21.95 -25.97
N GLY A 242 -8.41 -20.91 -26.81
CA GLY A 242 -7.47 -20.85 -27.93
C GLY A 242 -7.76 -19.72 -28.89
N ARG A 243 -7.47 -19.98 -30.18
CA ARG A 243 -7.54 -19.00 -31.29
C ARG A 243 -8.83 -19.10 -32.11
N PHE A 244 -9.70 -20.01 -31.75
CA PHE A 244 -10.91 -20.33 -32.51
C PHE A 244 -11.94 -19.19 -32.46
N SER A 245 -12.68 -19.07 -33.58
CA SER A 245 -13.75 -18.12 -33.71
C SER A 245 -15.14 -18.76 -33.57
N GLN A 246 -15.21 -20.11 -33.56
CA GLN A 246 -16.44 -20.88 -33.40
C GLN A 246 -16.20 -22.27 -32.84
N VAL A 247 -17.20 -22.82 -32.20
CA VAL A 247 -17.25 -24.20 -31.69
C VAL A 247 -18.54 -24.88 -32.19
N ASN A 248 -18.43 -26.05 -32.80
CA ASN A 248 -19.58 -26.78 -33.40
C ASN A 248 -20.47 -25.94 -34.37
N GLY A 249 -19.83 -24.92 -35.00
CA GLY A 249 -20.56 -23.96 -35.86
C GLY A 249 -21.18 -22.77 -35.10
N ASP A 250 -21.12 -22.74 -33.79
CA ASP A 250 -21.57 -21.61 -32.97
C ASP A 250 -20.54 -20.50 -32.96
N LEU A 251 -20.84 -19.39 -33.60
CA LEU A 251 -20.02 -18.19 -33.73
C LEU A 251 -19.99 -17.34 -32.43
N THR A 252 -20.84 -17.64 -31.46
CA THR A 252 -20.84 -16.93 -30.17
C THR A 252 -19.76 -17.43 -29.22
N MET A 253 -19.25 -18.64 -29.44
CA MET A 253 -18.18 -19.27 -28.66
C MET A 253 -16.83 -18.93 -29.27
N ARG A 254 -16.32 -17.76 -28.97
CA ARG A 254 -15.07 -17.19 -29.51
C ARG A 254 -13.99 -17.13 -28.47
N GLY A 255 -12.88 -17.84 -28.70
CA GLY A 255 -11.69 -17.84 -27.85
C GLY A 255 -11.79 -18.69 -26.59
N THR A 256 -12.98 -18.87 -26.04
CA THR A 256 -13.26 -19.75 -24.89
C THR A 256 -14.59 -20.44 -25.04
N VAL A 257 -14.72 -21.63 -24.44
CA VAL A 257 -15.98 -22.41 -24.41
C VAL A 257 -16.01 -23.34 -23.20
N ALA A 258 -17.18 -23.54 -22.62
CA ALA A 258 -17.45 -24.62 -21.69
C ALA A 258 -18.16 -25.76 -22.43
N LEU A 259 -17.66 -26.98 -22.26
CA LEU A 259 -18.13 -28.19 -22.94
C LEU A 259 -18.50 -29.24 -21.88
N ASP A 260 -19.73 -29.73 -21.91
CA ASP A 260 -20.14 -30.85 -21.05
C ASP A 260 -19.15 -32.01 -21.18
N LYS A 261 -18.64 -32.51 -20.06
CA LYS A 261 -17.57 -33.51 -20.02
C LYS A 261 -17.96 -34.86 -20.63
N THR A 262 -19.26 -35.18 -20.73
CA THR A 262 -19.76 -36.46 -21.20
C THR A 262 -20.16 -36.40 -22.65
N SER A 263 -20.97 -35.42 -23.03
CA SER A 263 -21.52 -35.28 -24.38
C SER A 263 -20.67 -34.42 -25.31
N GLY A 264 -19.88 -33.48 -24.79
CA GLY A 264 -19.20 -32.46 -25.58
C GLY A 264 -20.11 -31.35 -26.08
N ALA A 265 -21.32 -31.29 -25.54
CA ALA A 265 -22.26 -30.21 -25.86
C ALA A 265 -21.72 -28.86 -25.30
N VAL A 266 -21.96 -27.80 -26.06
CA VAL A 266 -21.63 -26.45 -25.62
C VAL A 266 -22.59 -26.05 -24.50
N ASP A 267 -22.02 -25.60 -23.37
CA ASP A 267 -22.78 -24.94 -22.30
C ASP A 267 -23.06 -23.49 -22.72
N THR A 268 -24.23 -23.23 -23.25
CA THR A 268 -24.61 -21.87 -23.69
C THR A 268 -24.92 -20.92 -22.55
N SER A 269 -24.99 -21.40 -21.31
CA SER A 269 -25.08 -20.53 -20.10
C SER A 269 -23.74 -19.94 -19.65
N TRP A 270 -22.64 -20.47 -20.16
CA TRP A 270 -21.29 -19.98 -19.88
C TRP A 270 -21.05 -18.60 -20.50
N ALA A 271 -21.01 -17.55 -19.69
CA ALA A 271 -21.09 -16.16 -20.14
C ALA A 271 -19.76 -15.56 -20.65
N LEU A 272 -18.59 -16.16 -20.35
CA LEU A 272 -17.28 -15.59 -20.63
C LEU A 272 -17.07 -15.19 -22.11
N PRO A 273 -17.44 -15.99 -23.12
CA PRO A 273 -17.25 -15.62 -24.54
C PRO A 273 -18.03 -14.38 -24.99
N GLN A 274 -19.02 -13.96 -24.21
CA GLN A 274 -19.77 -12.72 -24.49
C GLN A 274 -18.99 -11.47 -24.11
N THR A 275 -18.05 -11.59 -23.18
CA THR A 275 -17.24 -10.48 -22.66
C THR A 275 -15.83 -10.51 -23.21
N VAL A 276 -15.09 -11.61 -23.06
CA VAL A 276 -13.74 -11.81 -23.58
C VAL A 276 -13.83 -12.52 -24.94
N LYS A 277 -13.39 -11.82 -26.00
CA LYS A 277 -13.61 -12.23 -27.40
C LYS A 277 -12.31 -12.33 -28.18
N ASN A 278 -11.40 -13.18 -27.73
CA ASN A 278 -10.11 -13.37 -28.37
C ASN A 278 -10.15 -14.58 -29.31
N GLY A 279 -10.03 -14.37 -30.61
CA GLY A 279 -9.99 -15.42 -31.61
C GLY A 279 -10.64 -14.95 -32.93
N SER A 280 -10.00 -15.25 -34.03
CA SER A 280 -10.46 -14.84 -35.36
C SER A 280 -10.00 -15.84 -36.43
N ASN A 281 -10.87 -16.14 -37.32
CA ASN A 281 -10.60 -16.94 -38.53
C ASN A 281 -10.92 -16.13 -39.80
N THR A 282 -10.69 -14.79 -39.79
CA THR A 282 -11.05 -13.93 -40.90
C THR A 282 -9.80 -13.38 -41.62
N GLY A 283 -9.58 -13.74 -42.87
CA GLY A 283 -8.57 -13.19 -43.76
C GLY A 283 -7.16 -13.21 -43.15
N GLY A 284 -6.41 -12.10 -43.31
CA GLY A 284 -5.04 -11.96 -42.79
C GLY A 284 -4.93 -11.94 -41.24
N ASN A 285 -6.03 -11.92 -40.52
CA ASN A 285 -6.10 -11.89 -39.05
C ASN A 285 -6.39 -13.26 -38.43
N SER A 286 -6.51 -14.31 -39.25
CA SER A 286 -6.74 -15.67 -38.76
C SER A 286 -5.64 -16.13 -37.79
N GLY A 287 -6.04 -16.53 -36.58
CA GLY A 287 -5.16 -17.01 -35.51
C GLY A 287 -4.24 -15.98 -34.88
N LYS A 288 -4.49 -14.67 -35.06
CA LYS A 288 -3.69 -13.56 -34.50
C LYS A 288 -4.18 -13.04 -33.14
N ALA A 289 -5.13 -13.69 -32.52
CA ALA A 289 -5.56 -13.46 -31.15
C ALA A 289 -6.02 -14.77 -30.53
N GLY A 290 -5.94 -14.90 -29.22
CA GLY A 290 -6.38 -16.09 -28.51
C GLY A 290 -6.29 -15.95 -27.00
N ILE A 291 -6.69 -17.02 -26.33
CA ILE A 291 -6.46 -17.27 -24.92
C ILE A 291 -5.40 -18.37 -24.83
N PHE A 292 -4.28 -18.05 -24.18
CA PHE A 292 -3.09 -18.91 -24.23
C PHE A 292 -3.00 -19.88 -23.04
N GLY A 293 -3.35 -19.43 -21.84
CA GLY A 293 -3.32 -20.21 -20.60
C GLY A 293 -4.66 -20.23 -19.89
N LEU A 294 -4.93 -21.32 -19.20
CA LEU A 294 -6.06 -21.48 -18.28
C LEU A 294 -5.59 -22.10 -16.97
N ALA A 295 -6.18 -21.66 -15.88
CA ALA A 295 -6.10 -22.27 -14.55
C ALA A 295 -7.46 -22.20 -13.87
N ALA A 296 -7.70 -23.06 -12.88
CA ALA A 296 -8.89 -22.99 -12.05
C ALA A 296 -8.52 -23.22 -10.59
N ASP A 297 -9.23 -22.56 -9.69
CA ASP A 297 -9.28 -22.89 -8.27
C ASP A 297 -10.73 -23.24 -7.88
N ALA A 298 -11.00 -23.41 -6.58
CA ALA A 298 -12.33 -23.82 -6.12
C ALA A 298 -13.47 -22.85 -6.53
N THR A 299 -13.17 -21.60 -6.89
CA THR A 299 -14.15 -20.53 -7.06
C THR A 299 -14.17 -19.88 -8.44
N ALA A 300 -13.07 -19.95 -9.18
CA ALA A 300 -12.90 -19.22 -10.43
C ALA A 300 -12.10 -20.00 -11.48
N VAL A 301 -12.32 -19.60 -12.73
CA VAL A 301 -11.48 -19.94 -13.88
C VAL A 301 -10.72 -18.69 -14.30
N TYR A 302 -9.41 -18.79 -14.43
CA TYR A 302 -8.50 -17.73 -14.84
C TYR A 302 -7.97 -18.01 -16.23
N GLY A 303 -7.71 -16.96 -17.01
CA GLY A 303 -7.08 -17.12 -18.31
C GLY A 303 -6.33 -15.91 -18.78
N THR A 304 -5.42 -16.13 -19.72
CA THR A 304 -4.46 -15.15 -20.26
C THR A 304 -4.72 -14.91 -21.74
N GLY A 305 -4.84 -13.64 -22.11
CA GLY A 305 -5.15 -13.21 -23.48
C GLY A 305 -3.97 -12.55 -24.19
N TRP A 306 -3.97 -12.66 -25.49
CA TRP A 306 -3.05 -11.99 -26.39
C TRP A 306 -3.76 -11.56 -27.67
N VAL A 307 -3.32 -10.44 -28.27
CA VAL A 307 -3.88 -9.86 -29.50
C VAL A 307 -2.76 -9.24 -30.32
N TYR A 308 -2.49 -9.81 -31.49
CA TYR A 308 -1.45 -9.25 -32.37
C TYR A 308 -1.99 -8.25 -33.40
N ALA A 309 -3.30 -8.20 -33.66
CA ALA A 309 -3.88 -7.38 -34.72
C ALA A 309 -4.61 -6.14 -34.20
N ASP A 310 -5.89 -6.25 -33.98
CA ASP A 310 -6.76 -5.16 -33.56
C ASP A 310 -7.92 -5.66 -32.67
N ALA A 311 -8.67 -4.73 -32.10
CA ALA A 311 -9.80 -5.05 -31.21
C ALA A 311 -10.92 -5.85 -31.88
N ALA A 312 -10.99 -5.92 -33.21
CA ALA A 312 -11.92 -6.77 -33.93
C ALA A 312 -11.49 -8.23 -33.94
N THR A 313 -10.19 -8.49 -33.84
CA THR A 313 -9.56 -9.81 -33.78
C THR A 313 -9.57 -10.40 -32.39
N GLY A 314 -9.38 -9.56 -31.37
CA GLY A 314 -9.42 -9.89 -29.95
C GLY A 314 -9.56 -8.64 -29.13
N ASN A 315 -10.07 -8.72 -27.92
CA ASN A 315 -10.34 -7.56 -27.08
C ASN A 315 -9.61 -7.57 -25.74
N LEU A 316 -8.80 -8.58 -25.44
CA LEU A 316 -8.05 -8.68 -24.20
C LEU A 316 -6.55 -8.98 -24.47
N GLU A 317 -5.68 -8.05 -24.15
CA GLU A 317 -4.30 -8.29 -23.76
C GLU A 317 -4.26 -8.18 -22.25
N GLY A 318 -4.06 -9.30 -21.55
CA GLY A 318 -4.16 -9.30 -20.10
C GLY A 318 -4.68 -10.61 -19.53
N THR A 319 -5.13 -10.55 -18.30
CA THR A 319 -5.65 -11.70 -17.55
C THR A 319 -7.09 -11.45 -17.13
N PHE A 320 -7.89 -12.49 -17.10
CA PHE A 320 -9.24 -12.45 -16.55
C PHE A 320 -9.44 -13.48 -15.45
N ALA A 321 -10.41 -13.22 -14.58
CA ALA A 321 -11.07 -14.21 -13.73
C ALA A 321 -12.55 -14.28 -14.08
N ALA A 322 -13.08 -15.49 -14.16
CA ALA A 322 -14.49 -15.75 -14.38
C ALA A 322 -15.03 -16.66 -13.27
N GLU A 323 -16.28 -16.45 -12.88
CA GLU A 323 -16.98 -17.32 -11.93
C GLU A 323 -17.03 -18.76 -12.44
N ALA A 324 -16.64 -19.71 -11.60
CA ALA A 324 -16.50 -21.10 -11.99
C ALA A 324 -17.78 -21.75 -12.55
N GLY A 325 -18.94 -21.37 -12.01
CA GLY A 325 -20.23 -22.00 -12.42
C GLY A 325 -20.93 -21.31 -13.58
N THR A 326 -20.72 -20.00 -13.76
CA THR A 326 -21.48 -19.20 -14.74
C THR A 326 -20.63 -18.61 -15.85
N GLY A 327 -19.30 -18.59 -15.68
CA GLY A 327 -18.40 -17.92 -16.62
C GLY A 327 -18.54 -16.40 -16.64
N GLN A 328 -19.27 -15.80 -15.69
CA GLN A 328 -19.32 -14.34 -15.60
C GLN A 328 -17.96 -13.79 -15.20
N VAL A 329 -17.52 -12.73 -15.90
CA VAL A 329 -16.25 -12.07 -15.59
C VAL A 329 -16.33 -11.49 -14.19
N ARG A 330 -15.43 -11.93 -13.31
CA ARG A 330 -15.25 -11.43 -11.96
C ARG A 330 -14.38 -10.17 -11.96
N TRP A 331 -13.32 -10.20 -12.76
CA TRP A 331 -12.42 -9.07 -12.97
C TRP A 331 -11.58 -9.23 -14.25
N ILE A 332 -11.05 -8.11 -14.72
CA ILE A 332 -10.05 -8.01 -15.79
C ILE A 332 -8.80 -7.33 -15.23
N ALA A 333 -7.64 -7.89 -15.52
CA ALA A 333 -6.35 -7.24 -15.36
C ALA A 333 -5.87 -6.78 -16.76
N ASP A 334 -6.06 -5.49 -17.05
CA ASP A 334 -5.78 -4.87 -18.35
C ASP A 334 -4.35 -4.33 -18.38
N CYS A 335 -3.39 -5.25 -18.51
CA CYS A 335 -1.98 -4.93 -18.71
C CYS A 335 -1.63 -5.25 -20.16
N LEU A 336 -1.37 -4.23 -20.99
CA LEU A 336 -1.03 -4.44 -22.40
C LEU A 336 0.28 -5.19 -22.56
N GLY A 337 0.26 -6.14 -23.49
CA GLY A 337 1.31 -7.13 -23.77
C GLY A 337 0.77 -8.55 -23.64
N ASP A 338 1.31 -9.49 -24.41
CA ASP A 338 0.84 -10.88 -24.44
C ASP A 338 1.02 -11.55 -23.07
N HIS A 339 -0.01 -12.26 -22.61
CA HIS A 339 0.01 -13.07 -21.39
C HIS A 339 -0.04 -14.56 -21.75
N TYR A 340 0.68 -15.40 -20.99
CA TYR A 340 0.90 -16.81 -21.30
C TYR A 340 0.43 -17.73 -20.17
N GLY A 341 1.24 -17.96 -19.13
CA GLY A 341 0.88 -18.82 -18.02
C GLY A 341 0.07 -18.09 -16.95
N VAL A 342 -0.81 -18.82 -16.28
CA VAL A 342 -1.57 -18.35 -15.10
C VAL A 342 -1.65 -19.45 -14.07
N TYR A 343 -1.57 -19.07 -12.79
CA TYR A 343 -1.69 -19.96 -11.65
C TYR A 343 -2.34 -19.23 -10.47
N SER A 344 -3.30 -19.89 -9.81
CA SER A 344 -3.95 -19.36 -8.61
C SER A 344 -3.59 -20.19 -7.38
N THR A 345 -3.27 -19.51 -6.28
CA THR A 345 -3.19 -20.11 -4.95
C THR A 345 -4.53 -20.11 -4.21
N GLY A 346 -5.58 -19.57 -4.82
CA GLY A 346 -6.87 -19.24 -4.19
C GLY A 346 -6.89 -17.86 -3.51
N LYS A 347 -5.72 -17.24 -3.29
CA LYS A 347 -5.58 -15.88 -2.72
C LYS A 347 -4.84 -14.93 -3.67
N VAL A 348 -3.84 -15.44 -4.34
CA VAL A 348 -2.98 -14.71 -5.27
C VAL A 348 -3.02 -15.39 -6.62
N VAL A 349 -3.18 -14.60 -7.68
CA VAL A 349 -3.10 -15.05 -9.07
C VAL A 349 -1.79 -14.53 -9.66
N TYR A 350 -0.94 -15.46 -10.09
CA TYR A 350 0.32 -15.17 -10.76
C TYR A 350 0.19 -15.35 -12.26
N THR A 351 0.80 -14.46 -13.03
CA THR A 351 0.84 -14.55 -14.49
C THR A 351 2.26 -14.44 -15.03
N THR A 352 2.48 -15.00 -16.21
CA THR A 352 3.67 -14.74 -17.02
C THR A 352 3.26 -13.99 -18.28
N SER A 353 4.04 -12.99 -18.67
CA SER A 353 3.65 -12.01 -19.68
C SER A 353 4.86 -11.38 -20.38
N HIS A 354 4.63 -10.40 -21.23
CA HIS A 354 5.61 -9.36 -21.58
C HIS A 354 4.94 -7.98 -21.57
N THR A 355 4.38 -7.60 -20.44
CA THR A 355 3.61 -6.37 -20.27
C THR A 355 4.46 -5.12 -20.43
N HIS A 356 3.83 -4.04 -20.95
CA HIS A 356 4.48 -2.74 -21.11
C HIS A 356 3.63 -1.56 -20.61
N ALA A 357 2.31 -1.73 -20.43
CA ALA A 357 1.42 -0.67 -19.99
C ALA A 357 0.31 -1.21 -19.08
N CYS A 358 0.47 -1.04 -17.77
CA CYS A 358 -0.45 -1.47 -16.72
C CYS A 358 -1.00 -0.30 -15.89
N GLY A 359 -0.97 0.92 -16.42
CA GLY A 359 -1.37 2.14 -15.70
C GLY A 359 -2.85 2.17 -15.30
N THR A 360 -3.70 1.42 -16.01
CA THR A 360 -5.12 1.23 -15.68
C THR A 360 -5.36 0.57 -14.32
N MET A 361 -4.33 -0.08 -13.75
CA MET A 361 -4.35 -0.85 -12.51
C MET A 361 -3.37 -0.32 -11.45
N SER A 362 -2.93 0.94 -11.53
CA SER A 362 -1.91 1.51 -10.63
C SER A 362 -0.54 0.80 -10.68
N LEU A 363 -0.28 0.01 -11.71
CA LEU A 363 1.02 -0.59 -11.98
C LEU A 363 1.80 0.31 -12.97
N HIS A 364 2.88 -0.16 -13.56
CA HIS A 364 3.73 0.66 -14.44
C HIS A 364 2.98 1.18 -15.69
N PRO A 365 3.08 2.48 -16.00
CA PRO A 365 2.59 3.04 -17.25
C PRO A 365 3.50 2.67 -18.43
N GLU A 366 3.02 2.88 -19.66
CA GLU A 366 3.85 2.82 -20.87
C GLU A 366 5.08 3.72 -20.72
N GLN A 367 6.26 3.20 -21.04
CA GLN A 367 7.52 3.94 -20.98
C GLN A 367 8.01 4.32 -22.40
N ASN A 368 8.82 5.37 -22.51
CA ASN A 368 9.51 5.70 -23.73
C ASN A 368 11.03 5.87 -23.45
N PRO A 369 11.92 4.98 -23.92
CA PRO A 369 11.61 3.79 -24.72
C PRO A 369 10.81 2.73 -23.95
N ARG A 370 10.03 1.93 -24.69
CA ARG A 370 9.21 0.86 -24.12
C ARG A 370 10.05 -0.14 -23.35
N THR A 371 9.61 -0.48 -22.14
CA THR A 371 10.18 -1.53 -21.30
C THR A 371 9.14 -2.63 -21.09
N HIS A 372 9.58 -3.88 -20.99
CA HIS A 372 8.70 -5.01 -20.75
C HIS A 372 8.93 -5.60 -19.37
N ARG A 373 7.85 -6.07 -18.76
CA ARG A 373 7.85 -6.89 -17.54
C ARG A 373 7.27 -8.26 -17.89
N TYR A 374 7.70 -9.29 -17.16
CA TYR A 374 7.49 -10.66 -17.62
C TYR A 374 6.72 -11.53 -16.64
N SER A 375 6.28 -10.96 -15.54
CA SER A 375 5.44 -11.62 -14.54
C SER A 375 4.74 -10.61 -13.64
N GLU A 376 3.53 -10.92 -13.22
CA GLU A 376 2.71 -10.13 -12.31
C GLU A 376 2.07 -11.04 -11.26
N ALA A 377 1.69 -10.42 -10.13
CA ALA A 377 0.91 -11.03 -9.06
C ALA A 377 -0.31 -10.13 -8.75
N TYR A 378 -1.48 -10.73 -8.63
CA TYR A 378 -2.75 -10.04 -8.41
C TYR A 378 -3.52 -10.66 -7.24
N THR A 379 -4.42 -9.91 -6.63
CA THR A 379 -5.42 -10.49 -5.72
C THR A 379 -6.37 -11.40 -6.50
N ALA A 380 -6.87 -12.47 -5.86
CA ALA A 380 -7.87 -13.36 -6.49
C ALA A 380 -9.24 -12.70 -6.63
N ASP A 381 -9.55 -11.69 -5.83
CA ASP A 381 -10.78 -10.89 -5.82
C ASP A 381 -10.55 -9.49 -6.42
N ALA A 382 -11.61 -8.87 -6.91
CA ALA A 382 -11.60 -7.49 -7.37
C ALA A 382 -11.44 -6.53 -6.18
N ARG A 383 -10.61 -5.48 -6.35
CA ARG A 383 -10.32 -4.46 -5.33
C ARG A 383 -10.55 -3.02 -5.81
N GLY A 384 -11.01 -2.86 -7.05
CA GLY A 384 -11.28 -1.58 -7.67
C GLY A 384 -11.85 -1.76 -9.06
N SER A 385 -11.78 -0.71 -9.87
CA SER A 385 -12.22 -0.71 -11.27
C SER A 385 -11.11 -0.16 -12.15
N LEU A 386 -10.98 -0.68 -13.37
CA LEU A 386 -9.97 -0.24 -14.34
C LEU A 386 -10.12 1.25 -14.66
N GLY A 387 -9.01 1.95 -14.70
CA GLY A 387 -8.92 3.31 -15.24
C GLY A 387 -9.01 3.36 -16.76
N ASN A 388 -8.98 4.57 -17.32
CA ASN A 388 -8.92 4.75 -18.76
C ASN A 388 -7.60 4.24 -19.32
N GLN A 389 -7.67 3.50 -20.45
CA GLN A 389 -6.49 3.05 -21.20
C GLN A 389 -6.08 4.15 -22.19
N PRO A 390 -4.93 4.84 -21.99
CA PRO A 390 -4.50 5.91 -22.89
C PRO A 390 -4.23 5.42 -24.33
N ALA A 391 -3.83 4.15 -24.50
CA ALA A 391 -3.56 3.53 -25.78
C ALA A 391 -4.80 2.98 -26.49
N ALA A 392 -6.01 3.15 -25.93
CA ALA A 392 -7.26 2.58 -26.46
C ALA A 392 -7.74 3.20 -27.79
N GLY A 393 -6.99 4.10 -28.40
CA GLY A 393 -7.34 4.80 -29.63
C GLY A 393 -7.46 3.93 -30.89
N GLY A 394 -8.25 2.86 -30.86
CA GLY A 394 -8.58 1.99 -31.99
C GLY A 394 -7.83 0.66 -32.08
N THR A 395 -6.73 0.48 -31.34
CA THR A 395 -5.95 -0.78 -31.32
C THR A 395 -6.40 -1.70 -30.18
N TYR A 396 -6.70 -1.12 -29.00
CA TYR A 396 -7.04 -1.85 -27.79
C TYR A 396 -8.43 -1.46 -27.30
N LYS A 397 -9.13 -2.41 -26.67
CA LYS A 397 -10.39 -2.12 -25.99
C LYS A 397 -10.13 -1.33 -24.72
N ASN A 398 -10.89 -0.26 -24.48
CA ASN A 398 -10.92 0.42 -23.19
C ASN A 398 -11.83 -0.35 -22.22
N TRP A 399 -11.27 -0.90 -21.15
CA TRP A 399 -11.99 -1.63 -20.12
C TRP A 399 -12.35 -0.74 -18.90
N ALA A 400 -12.25 0.57 -19.01
CA ALA A 400 -12.56 1.50 -17.91
C ALA A 400 -13.89 1.18 -17.23
N GLY A 401 -13.89 1.22 -15.89
CA GLY A 401 -15.05 0.88 -15.06
C GLY A 401 -15.29 -0.62 -14.83
N THR A 402 -14.55 -1.51 -15.53
CA THR A 402 -14.64 -2.96 -15.29
C THR A 402 -13.96 -3.29 -13.94
N PRO A 403 -14.54 -4.20 -13.12
CA PRO A 403 -13.88 -4.66 -11.89
C PRO A 403 -12.47 -5.17 -12.17
N ALA A 404 -11.52 -4.80 -11.31
CA ALA A 404 -10.11 -5.14 -11.43
C ALA A 404 -9.52 -5.65 -10.12
N PRO A 405 -8.57 -6.61 -10.16
CA PRO A 405 -7.82 -7.03 -8.98
C PRO A 405 -6.78 -5.98 -8.63
N SER A 406 -6.31 -5.95 -7.39
CA SER A 406 -5.12 -5.18 -7.03
C SER A 406 -3.85 -5.91 -7.44
N PRO A 407 -2.92 -5.24 -8.12
CA PRO A 407 -1.58 -5.78 -8.31
C PRO A 407 -0.77 -5.71 -7.01
N TYR A 408 0.14 -6.65 -6.81
CA TYR A 408 1.17 -6.59 -5.79
C TYR A 408 2.46 -5.99 -6.35
N ALA A 409 3.23 -5.31 -5.52
CA ALA A 409 4.58 -4.86 -5.84
C ALA A 409 5.53 -6.07 -5.88
N TRP A 410 5.44 -6.86 -6.94
CA TRP A 410 6.26 -8.05 -7.19
C TRP A 410 6.74 -8.03 -8.63
N THR A 411 8.01 -7.67 -8.84
CA THR A 411 8.57 -7.34 -10.14
C THR A 411 9.97 -7.94 -10.35
N PRO A 412 10.13 -9.27 -10.39
CA PRO A 412 11.41 -9.88 -10.72
C PRO A 412 11.94 -9.40 -12.09
N ASP A 413 13.25 -9.27 -12.21
CA ASP A 413 13.91 -8.93 -13.50
C ASP A 413 14.25 -10.20 -14.28
N TRP A 414 13.98 -10.19 -15.60
CA TRP A 414 14.16 -11.34 -16.47
C TRP A 414 15.07 -11.01 -17.64
N ALA A 415 15.96 -11.96 -17.99
CA ALA A 415 16.65 -11.94 -19.27
C ALA A 415 16.04 -13.01 -20.17
N VAL A 416 15.37 -12.59 -21.23
CA VAL A 416 14.66 -13.48 -22.16
C VAL A 416 15.61 -14.29 -23.02
N GLY A 417 15.16 -15.50 -23.43
CA GLY A 417 15.81 -16.31 -24.45
C GLY A 417 15.39 -15.89 -25.86
N VAL A 418 15.87 -16.63 -26.84
CA VAL A 418 15.66 -16.34 -28.28
C VAL A 418 15.20 -17.55 -29.07
N THR A 419 15.01 -18.70 -28.43
CA THR A 419 14.76 -19.98 -29.12
C THR A 419 13.37 -20.01 -29.78
N THR A 420 12.34 -19.48 -29.11
CA THR A 420 10.98 -19.42 -29.67
C THR A 420 10.80 -18.26 -30.63
N GLY A 421 11.62 -17.22 -30.52
CA GLY A 421 11.44 -15.95 -31.23
C GLY A 421 10.29 -15.09 -30.72
N MET A 422 9.66 -15.47 -29.60
CA MET A 422 8.49 -14.76 -29.02
C MET A 422 8.89 -13.56 -28.16
N GLY A 423 10.17 -13.42 -27.80
CA GLY A 423 10.61 -12.36 -26.89
C GLY A 423 10.03 -12.49 -25.47
N GLN A 424 9.73 -13.72 -25.05
CA GLN A 424 9.02 -14.05 -23.81
C GLN A 424 9.96 -14.74 -22.82
N ALA A 425 9.79 -14.44 -21.50
CA ALA A 425 10.54 -15.13 -20.47
C ALA A 425 9.79 -16.38 -19.96
N GLY A 426 8.74 -16.20 -19.19
CA GLY A 426 7.90 -17.29 -18.67
C GLY A 426 6.81 -17.69 -19.65
N LEU A 427 6.60 -19.01 -19.82
CA LEU A 427 5.55 -19.59 -20.67
C LEU A 427 4.53 -20.38 -19.86
N SER A 428 4.92 -20.91 -18.71
CA SER A 428 4.07 -21.69 -17.83
C SER A 428 4.37 -21.39 -16.36
N ILE A 429 3.37 -21.60 -15.53
CA ILE A 429 3.48 -21.45 -14.09
C ILE A 429 2.64 -22.51 -13.37
N THR A 430 3.19 -23.06 -12.29
CA THR A 430 2.51 -24.02 -11.40
C THR A 430 3.01 -23.78 -9.97
N GLY A 431 2.44 -24.47 -8.98
CA GLY A 431 2.88 -24.33 -7.60
C GLY A 431 2.40 -25.45 -6.69
N ALA A 432 2.99 -25.50 -5.49
CA ALA A 432 2.56 -26.35 -4.40
C ALA A 432 2.97 -25.73 -3.05
N GLY A 433 2.08 -25.76 -2.08
CA GLY A 433 2.31 -25.16 -0.77
C GLY A 433 2.60 -23.67 -0.87
N ASN A 434 3.73 -23.25 -0.34
CA ASN A 434 4.20 -21.86 -0.34
C ASN A 434 5.14 -21.52 -1.52
N MET A 435 5.20 -22.37 -2.54
CA MET A 435 6.12 -22.26 -3.66
C MET A 435 5.38 -22.11 -4.98
N ILE A 436 5.95 -21.33 -5.89
CA ILE A 436 5.60 -21.33 -7.31
C ILE A 436 6.82 -21.71 -8.15
N SER A 437 6.57 -22.30 -9.31
CA SER A 437 7.56 -22.62 -10.35
C SER A 437 7.16 -21.96 -11.66
N ILE A 438 8.08 -21.20 -12.25
CA ILE A 438 7.93 -20.62 -13.58
C ILE A 438 8.85 -21.34 -14.54
N GLY A 439 8.26 -21.80 -15.66
CA GLY A 439 8.97 -22.41 -16.77
C GLY A 439 8.90 -21.54 -18.03
N GLY A 440 9.96 -21.51 -18.83
CA GLY A 440 9.99 -20.64 -20.01
C GLY A 440 11.29 -20.75 -20.82
N GLU A 441 11.68 -19.65 -21.47
CA GLU A 441 12.94 -19.55 -22.22
C GLU A 441 13.89 -18.45 -21.71
N PHE A 442 13.77 -18.08 -20.45
CA PHE A 442 14.65 -17.08 -19.82
C PHE A 442 16.05 -17.65 -19.52
N ARG A 443 17.05 -16.77 -19.44
CA ARG A 443 18.45 -17.10 -19.16
C ARG A 443 18.92 -16.68 -17.78
N SER A 444 18.26 -15.68 -17.21
CA SER A 444 18.54 -15.23 -15.84
C SER A 444 17.30 -14.62 -15.22
N VAL A 445 17.27 -14.64 -13.88
CA VAL A 445 16.29 -13.94 -13.05
C VAL A 445 17.05 -13.14 -12.00
N ASN A 446 16.74 -11.87 -11.84
CA ASN A 446 17.43 -10.94 -10.93
C ASN A 446 18.96 -10.95 -11.09
N ASN A 447 19.44 -11.05 -12.32
CA ASN A 447 20.86 -11.23 -12.67
C ASN A 447 21.49 -12.55 -12.16
N GLY A 448 20.71 -13.43 -11.53
CA GLY A 448 21.12 -14.79 -11.16
C GLY A 448 21.02 -15.78 -12.32
N ARG A 449 21.79 -16.84 -12.30
CA ARG A 449 21.74 -17.89 -13.33
C ARG A 449 20.54 -18.80 -13.10
N PHE A 450 19.51 -18.58 -13.90
CA PHE A 450 18.33 -19.43 -13.98
C PHE A 450 17.99 -19.60 -15.45
N GLU A 451 17.95 -20.81 -15.95
CA GLU A 451 17.67 -21.09 -17.36
C GLU A 451 16.49 -22.05 -17.48
N GLY A 452 15.40 -21.52 -18.01
CA GLY A 452 14.19 -22.25 -18.32
C GLY A 452 13.33 -22.66 -17.14
N LEU A 453 13.85 -22.71 -15.92
CA LEU A 453 13.12 -23.03 -14.69
C LEU A 453 13.60 -22.18 -13.53
N VAL A 454 12.67 -21.65 -12.76
CA VAL A 454 12.92 -20.91 -11.51
C VAL A 454 11.78 -21.14 -10.51
N ARG A 455 12.11 -21.14 -9.23
CA ARG A 455 11.13 -21.19 -8.12
C ARG A 455 11.20 -19.93 -7.30
N PHE A 456 10.05 -19.57 -6.73
CA PHE A 456 9.92 -18.52 -5.71
C PHE A 456 9.11 -19.06 -4.53
N SER A 457 9.31 -18.49 -3.34
CA SER A 457 8.62 -18.89 -2.11
C SER A 457 8.08 -17.69 -1.36
N THR A 458 6.99 -17.85 -0.64
CA THR A 458 6.54 -16.83 0.33
C THR A 458 7.48 -16.73 1.52
N ASN A 459 8.26 -17.79 1.80
CA ASN A 459 9.26 -17.85 2.85
C ASN A 459 10.50 -18.59 2.34
N PRO A 460 11.40 -17.90 1.61
CA PRO A 460 12.57 -18.53 1.01
C PRO A 460 13.55 -19.01 2.08
N PRO A 461 14.31 -20.11 1.84
CA PRO A 461 15.34 -20.59 2.74
C PRO A 461 16.39 -19.51 3.05
N GLY A 462 16.55 -19.18 4.33
CA GLY A 462 17.49 -18.14 4.78
C GLY A 462 16.92 -16.73 4.74
N GLY A 463 15.59 -16.56 4.61
CA GLY A 463 14.87 -15.29 4.57
C GLY A 463 14.93 -14.60 3.21
N ALA A 464 14.14 -13.55 3.04
CA ALA A 464 14.20 -12.66 1.88
C ALA A 464 15.54 -11.89 1.86
N LYS A 465 16.19 -11.84 0.71
CA LYS A 465 17.53 -11.24 0.53
C LYS A 465 17.57 -10.14 -0.53
N ASP A 466 16.58 -10.11 -1.41
CA ASP A 466 16.45 -8.99 -2.33
C ASP A 466 16.10 -7.75 -1.50
N GLY A 467 16.66 -6.61 -1.83
CA GLY A 467 16.52 -5.40 -1.04
C GLY A 467 16.52 -4.15 -1.92
N PRO A 468 16.49 -2.96 -1.31
CA PRO A 468 16.39 -1.70 -2.05
C PRO A 468 17.47 -1.57 -3.12
N ARG A 469 17.10 -1.07 -4.31
CA ARG A 469 17.87 -1.25 -5.55
C ARG A 469 18.93 -0.20 -5.83
N LEU A 470 18.81 0.99 -5.26
CA LEU A 470 19.70 2.11 -5.56
C LEU A 470 20.62 2.38 -4.38
N ALA A 471 21.92 2.46 -4.62
CA ALA A 471 22.93 2.67 -3.58
C ALA A 471 24.00 3.67 -4.03
N ALA A 472 24.64 4.32 -3.08
CA ALA A 472 25.79 5.21 -3.27
C ALA A 472 25.56 6.25 -4.40
N ALA A 473 26.43 6.33 -5.40
CA ALA A 473 26.34 7.30 -6.49
C ALA A 473 25.09 7.20 -7.36
N ASN A 474 24.38 6.07 -7.32
CA ASN A 474 23.14 5.88 -8.06
C ASN A 474 21.90 6.36 -7.27
N TRP A 475 22.10 6.79 -6.02
CA TRP A 475 21.05 7.29 -5.14
C TRP A 475 21.50 8.55 -4.41
N THR A 476 21.22 9.69 -5.02
CA THR A 476 21.67 11.01 -4.58
C THR A 476 20.50 11.88 -4.16
N GLY A 477 20.73 12.72 -3.17
CA GLY A 477 19.77 13.70 -2.68
C GLY A 477 20.43 15.05 -2.43
N THR A 478 19.72 15.91 -1.73
CA THR A 478 20.21 17.23 -1.32
C THR A 478 20.03 17.41 0.17
N ALA A 479 21.02 18.04 0.82
CA ALA A 479 20.94 18.50 2.19
C ALA A 479 20.93 20.03 2.21
N GLN A 480 19.97 20.64 2.89
CA GLN A 480 19.80 22.10 2.97
C GLN A 480 19.52 22.52 4.42
N SER A 481 19.97 23.71 4.77
CA SER A 481 19.71 24.31 6.07
C SER A 481 19.43 25.79 5.90
N PHE A 482 18.18 26.18 6.10
CA PHE A 482 17.73 27.58 6.06
C PHE A 482 17.37 28.09 7.45
N ILE A 483 17.00 27.18 8.34
CA ILE A 483 16.68 27.47 9.74
C ILE A 483 17.86 27.05 10.62
N PRO A 484 18.38 27.92 11.50
CA PRO A 484 19.42 27.57 12.43
C PRO A 484 19.13 26.30 13.23
N GLY A 485 20.07 25.37 13.27
CA GLY A 485 19.92 24.11 13.99
C GLY A 485 19.09 23.04 13.29
N ARG A 486 18.60 23.27 12.08
CA ARG A 486 17.83 22.31 11.30
C ARG A 486 18.48 22.01 9.96
N VAL A 487 18.49 20.74 9.59
CA VAL A 487 18.92 20.29 8.27
C VAL A 487 17.83 19.45 7.66
N ARG A 488 17.39 19.80 6.47
CA ARG A 488 16.46 19.02 5.66
C ARG A 488 17.24 18.28 4.59
N VAL A 489 16.96 16.98 4.50
CA VAL A 489 17.46 16.12 3.42
C VAL A 489 16.27 15.69 2.57
N SER A 490 16.37 15.93 1.26
CA SER A 490 15.42 15.46 0.27
C SER A 490 16.10 14.52 -0.70
N ILE A 491 15.51 13.36 -0.92
CA ILE A 491 16.04 12.32 -1.80
C ILE A 491 14.89 11.61 -2.53
N PRO A 492 15.02 11.25 -3.81
CA PRO A 492 14.00 10.43 -4.47
C PRO A 492 13.85 9.08 -3.76
N ALA A 493 12.61 8.62 -3.57
CA ALA A 493 12.36 7.31 -2.98
C ALA A 493 13.19 6.22 -3.66
N ASN A 494 13.70 5.29 -2.89
CA ASN A 494 14.25 4.04 -3.41
C ASN A 494 13.11 3.12 -3.82
N TRP A 495 13.41 2.00 -4.45
CA TRP A 495 12.44 0.99 -4.82
C TRP A 495 13.02 -0.40 -4.59
N ASP A 496 12.13 -1.36 -4.43
CA ASP A 496 12.42 -2.76 -4.24
C ASP A 496 11.59 -3.60 -5.23
N ARG A 497 11.94 -4.87 -5.42
CA ARG A 497 11.22 -5.74 -6.34
C ARG A 497 9.98 -6.36 -5.73
N ASP A 498 9.89 -6.45 -4.42
CA ASP A 498 8.76 -7.05 -3.70
C ASP A 498 8.34 -6.29 -2.42
N ASP A 499 8.99 -5.16 -2.13
CA ASP A 499 8.58 -4.23 -1.08
C ASP A 499 8.20 -2.87 -1.69
N LEU A 500 6.93 -2.49 -1.60
CA LEU A 500 6.43 -1.19 -2.05
C LEU A 500 6.83 -0.08 -1.10
N THR A 501 6.72 -0.36 0.21
CA THR A 501 6.98 0.58 1.29
C THR A 501 8.33 0.30 1.90
N LEU A 502 9.22 1.29 1.86
CA LEU A 502 10.53 1.22 2.49
C LEU A 502 10.61 2.18 3.68
N THR A 503 11.39 1.80 4.68
CA THR A 503 11.77 2.68 5.79
C THR A 503 13.03 3.45 5.42
N TYR A 504 13.03 4.76 5.66
CA TYR A 504 14.15 5.65 5.40
C TYR A 504 14.67 6.20 6.72
N GLU A 505 15.96 6.01 6.99
CA GLU A 505 16.67 6.51 8.16
C GLU A 505 17.65 7.60 7.74
N LEU A 506 17.52 8.80 8.29
CA LEU A 506 18.53 9.87 8.14
C LEU A 506 19.63 9.65 9.18
N ARG A 507 20.84 9.44 8.73
CA ARG A 507 22.02 9.25 9.57
C ARG A 507 22.98 10.41 9.40
N ARG A 508 23.33 11.07 10.51
CA ARG A 508 24.37 12.08 10.58
C ARG A 508 25.68 11.42 10.97
N THR A 509 26.77 11.75 10.28
CA THR A 509 28.11 11.25 10.61
C THR A 509 28.46 11.58 12.07
N GLY A 510 28.91 10.56 12.82
CA GLY A 510 29.25 10.69 14.25
C GLY A 510 28.09 10.44 15.22
N THR A 511 26.87 10.15 14.75
CA THR A 511 25.75 9.73 15.62
C THR A 511 25.48 8.22 15.48
N ALA A 512 25.20 7.55 16.61
CA ALA A 512 24.97 6.11 16.62
C ALA A 512 23.55 5.77 16.12
N ALA A 513 22.55 6.56 16.47
CA ALA A 513 21.15 6.38 16.07
C ALA A 513 20.80 7.28 14.87
N PRO A 514 19.79 6.90 14.06
CA PRO A 514 19.26 7.80 13.05
C PRO A 514 18.67 9.06 13.72
N VAL A 515 18.86 10.22 13.09
CA VAL A 515 18.36 11.52 13.59
C VAL A 515 16.91 11.77 13.13
N ALA A 516 16.45 11.07 12.10
CA ALA A 516 15.06 11.06 11.67
C ALA A 516 14.75 9.74 10.95
N THR A 517 13.48 9.33 10.96
CA THR A 517 12.99 8.13 10.27
C THR A 517 11.62 8.42 9.67
N THR A 518 11.37 7.88 8.47
CA THR A 518 10.07 7.94 7.81
C THR A 518 9.85 6.70 6.93
N THR A 519 8.64 6.51 6.44
CA THR A 519 8.33 5.49 5.44
C THR A 519 7.81 6.15 4.17
N ALA A 520 8.08 5.55 3.02
CA ALA A 520 7.52 6.01 1.75
C ALA A 520 7.42 4.86 0.75
N ASN A 521 6.43 4.94 -0.12
CA ASN A 521 6.29 4.05 -1.25
C ASN A 521 7.21 4.47 -2.39
N GLY A 522 7.84 3.49 -3.03
CA GLY A 522 8.69 3.72 -4.18
C GLY A 522 8.62 2.57 -5.17
N THR A 523 8.57 2.88 -6.45
CA THR A 523 8.64 1.90 -7.53
C THR A 523 9.69 2.35 -8.55
N TRP A 524 10.15 1.45 -9.43
CA TRP A 524 11.14 1.82 -10.44
C TRP A 524 10.62 2.90 -11.42
N TRP A 525 9.30 3.05 -11.57
CA TRP A 525 8.67 4.06 -12.46
C TRP A 525 8.13 5.29 -11.72
N ASN A 526 7.97 5.23 -10.39
CA ASN A 526 7.48 6.35 -9.58
C ASN A 526 8.26 6.44 -8.27
N ARG A 527 9.09 7.46 -8.16
CA ARG A 527 10.01 7.69 -7.04
C ARG A 527 9.77 9.08 -6.47
N PRO A 528 8.71 9.26 -5.64
CA PRO A 528 8.44 10.55 -5.01
C PRO A 528 9.61 11.01 -4.13
N ALA A 529 9.71 12.30 -3.88
CA ALA A 529 10.68 12.83 -2.96
C ALA A 529 10.37 12.39 -1.52
N VAL A 530 11.38 11.86 -0.84
CA VAL A 530 11.38 11.55 0.59
C VAL A 530 12.13 12.66 1.30
N THR A 531 11.48 13.30 2.26
CA THR A 531 12.05 14.39 3.04
C THR A 531 12.20 13.95 4.49
N LEU A 532 13.41 14.17 5.05
CA LEU A 532 13.73 13.91 6.45
C LEU A 532 14.37 15.17 7.03
N GLU A 533 14.15 15.45 8.31
CA GLU A 533 14.68 16.62 8.97
C GLU A 533 15.44 16.25 10.24
N ASP A 534 16.71 16.69 10.32
CA ASP A 534 17.48 16.73 11.56
C ASP A 534 17.22 18.07 12.26
N LYS A 535 16.62 18.01 13.45
CA LYS A 535 16.30 19.18 14.30
C LYS A 535 17.36 19.43 15.40
N THR A 536 18.46 18.68 15.37
CA THR A 536 19.47 18.66 16.45
C THR A 536 20.87 19.04 15.95
N ALA A 537 20.99 19.50 14.70
CA ALA A 537 22.27 19.90 14.14
C ALA A 537 22.78 21.19 14.81
N ALA A 538 24.07 21.26 15.13
CA ALA A 538 24.64 22.46 15.77
C ALA A 538 24.66 23.65 14.78
N PRO A 539 24.04 24.80 15.09
CA PRO A 539 24.07 25.97 14.21
C PRO A 539 25.52 26.39 13.85
N GLY A 540 25.71 26.74 12.56
CA GLY A 540 27.00 27.16 12.01
C GLY A 540 28.01 26.02 11.76
N SER A 541 27.71 24.77 12.13
CA SER A 541 28.61 23.65 11.92
C SER A 541 28.46 23.06 10.52
N GLN A 542 29.50 22.38 10.03
CA GLN A 542 29.44 21.57 8.85
C GLN A 542 29.06 20.15 9.24
N GLN A 543 28.02 19.59 8.58
CA GLN A 543 27.50 18.26 8.84
C GLN A 543 27.46 17.44 7.56
N GLU A 544 27.55 16.11 7.72
CA GLU A 544 27.43 15.15 6.63
C GLU A 544 26.33 14.13 6.96
N TYR A 545 25.49 13.85 5.98
CA TYR A 545 24.33 12.97 6.10
C TYR A 545 24.33 11.87 5.04
N THR A 546 23.83 10.70 5.43
CA THR A 546 23.42 9.63 4.52
C THR A 546 21.98 9.22 4.83
N VAL A 547 21.25 8.79 3.81
CA VAL A 547 19.93 8.15 3.97
C VAL A 547 20.10 6.66 3.77
N VAL A 548 19.58 5.87 4.69
CA VAL A 548 19.53 4.41 4.61
C VAL A 548 18.09 4.01 4.27
N ALA A 549 17.89 3.31 3.15
CA ALA A 549 16.62 2.65 2.86
C ALA A 549 16.67 1.22 3.38
N LYS A 550 15.57 0.78 3.99
CA LYS A 550 15.43 -0.53 4.60
C LYS A 550 14.09 -1.15 4.18
N ASP A 551 14.11 -2.41 3.75
CA ASP A 551 12.92 -3.20 3.44
C ASP A 551 12.31 -3.87 4.69
N SER A 552 11.25 -4.63 4.50
CA SER A 552 10.54 -5.36 5.56
C SER A 552 11.37 -6.52 6.15
N ALA A 553 12.29 -7.10 5.37
CA ALA A 553 13.17 -8.20 5.78
C ALA A 553 14.43 -7.70 6.50
N GLY A 554 14.70 -6.39 6.48
CA GLY A 554 15.84 -5.76 7.12
C GLY A 554 17.05 -5.57 6.21
N ASN A 555 16.95 -5.82 4.90
CA ASN A 555 18.01 -5.52 3.95
C ASN A 555 18.13 -3.99 3.77
N THR A 556 19.34 -3.48 3.65
CA THR A 556 19.60 -2.04 3.64
C THR A 556 20.55 -1.62 2.54
N VAL A 557 20.34 -0.40 2.04
CA VAL A 557 21.30 0.33 1.20
C VAL A 557 21.43 1.76 1.67
N SER A 558 22.60 2.37 1.40
CA SER A 558 22.88 3.77 1.77
C SER A 558 23.00 4.64 0.53
N SER A 559 22.53 5.88 0.65
CA SER A 559 22.72 6.92 -0.36
C SER A 559 24.16 7.40 -0.44
N GLN A 560 24.45 8.21 -1.45
CA GLN A 560 25.64 9.06 -1.42
C GLN A 560 25.58 10.01 -0.21
N ALA A 561 26.74 10.28 0.39
CA ALA A 561 26.85 11.25 1.46
C ALA A 561 26.57 12.67 0.95
N MET A 562 25.90 13.48 1.76
CA MET A 562 25.50 14.85 1.47
C MET A 562 26.02 15.77 2.56
N SER A 563 26.88 16.74 2.18
CA SER A 563 27.43 17.72 3.11
C SER A 563 26.64 19.02 3.07
N VAL A 564 26.47 19.65 4.24
CA VAL A 564 25.78 20.94 4.38
C VAL A 564 26.37 21.74 5.53
N THR A 565 26.46 23.07 5.36
CA THR A 565 26.71 24.00 6.46
C THR A 565 25.36 24.35 7.09
N VAL A 566 25.23 24.06 8.40
CA VAL A 566 24.00 24.36 9.15
C VAL A 566 23.86 25.88 9.27
N ALA A 567 22.67 26.40 8.99
CA ALA A 567 22.40 27.82 9.17
C ALA A 567 22.75 28.28 10.60
N SER A 568 23.34 29.47 10.69
CA SER A 568 23.77 30.06 11.96
C SER A 568 22.79 31.15 12.43
N GLY A 569 22.84 31.51 13.71
CA GLY A 569 22.00 32.56 14.31
C GLY A 569 20.89 31.96 15.20
N THR A 570 19.92 32.79 15.56
CA THR A 570 18.77 32.42 16.38
C THR A 570 17.53 32.26 15.50
N VAL A 571 16.74 31.24 15.77
CA VAL A 571 15.44 31.03 15.12
C VAL A 571 14.40 31.92 15.79
N SER A 572 13.58 32.64 15.03
CA SER A 572 12.47 33.40 15.60
C SER A 572 11.40 32.47 16.19
N SER A 573 10.71 32.93 17.20
CA SER A 573 9.56 32.19 17.75
C SER A 573 8.49 31.93 16.69
N TYR A 574 8.30 32.84 15.74
CA TYR A 574 7.37 32.70 14.64
C TYR A 574 7.79 31.56 13.70
N THR A 575 9.03 31.56 13.21
CA THR A 575 9.56 30.48 12.38
C THR A 575 9.46 29.13 13.08
N ASN A 576 9.72 29.07 14.38
CA ASN A 576 9.55 27.83 15.15
C ASN A 576 8.10 27.34 15.17
N ALA A 577 7.13 28.23 15.39
CA ALA A 577 5.71 27.91 15.40
C ALA A 577 5.25 27.39 14.03
N ILE A 578 5.53 28.13 12.94
CA ILE A 578 5.22 27.70 11.57
C ILE A 578 5.84 26.32 11.25
N SER A 579 7.12 26.15 11.59
CA SER A 579 7.84 24.90 11.29
C SER A 579 7.37 23.71 12.14
N ALA A 580 6.88 23.95 13.36
CA ALA A 580 6.30 22.89 14.21
C ALA A 580 5.04 22.28 13.60
N ASP A 581 4.30 23.07 12.83
CA ASP A 581 3.09 22.68 12.14
C ASP A 581 3.33 22.11 10.73
N ASN A 582 4.57 21.75 10.40
CA ASN A 582 4.97 21.01 9.20
C ASN A 582 4.31 21.49 7.89
N PRO A 583 4.53 22.76 7.47
CA PRO A 583 3.99 23.25 6.21
C PRO A 583 4.59 22.49 5.03
N GLN A 584 3.82 22.32 3.97
CA GLN A 584 4.30 21.79 2.69
C GLN A 584 5.19 22.79 1.95
N LEU A 585 4.93 24.08 2.15
CA LEU A 585 5.66 25.20 1.55
C LEU A 585 5.71 26.34 2.56
N TYR A 586 6.92 26.96 2.72
CA TYR A 586 7.11 28.11 3.61
C TYR A 586 8.10 29.10 3.02
N TYR A 587 7.59 30.26 2.54
CA TYR A 587 8.36 31.36 1.98
C TYR A 587 8.35 32.56 2.92
N PRO A 588 9.41 32.77 3.74
CA PRO A 588 9.49 33.94 4.61
C PRO A 588 9.62 35.28 3.87
N LEU A 589 9.86 35.28 2.57
CA LEU A 589 9.87 36.44 1.64
C LEU A 589 10.88 37.58 1.94
N GLY A 590 11.86 37.38 2.77
CA GLY A 590 12.93 38.32 3.07
C GLY A 590 13.92 38.51 1.90
N THR A 591 15.14 38.94 2.21
CA THR A 591 16.19 39.33 1.22
C THR A 591 16.66 38.21 0.30
N ALA A 592 16.44 36.94 0.65
CA ALA A 592 16.78 35.78 -0.16
C ALA A 592 15.69 34.70 -0.01
N PRO A 593 14.51 34.89 -0.63
CA PRO A 593 13.40 33.98 -0.50
C PRO A 593 13.79 32.56 -0.88
N GLN A 594 13.56 31.63 0.04
CA GLN A 594 13.77 30.19 -0.13
C GLN A 594 12.53 29.44 0.41
N ASP A 595 12.36 28.20 0.05
CA ASP A 595 11.38 27.34 0.71
C ASP A 595 11.97 26.72 1.99
N TRP A 596 11.56 27.25 3.12
CA TRP A 596 12.04 26.76 4.42
C TRP A 596 11.31 25.49 4.88
N ALA A 597 10.22 25.13 4.23
CA ALA A 597 9.47 23.93 4.54
C ALA A 597 9.74 22.78 3.58
N GLY A 598 9.93 23.01 2.31
CA GLY A 598 10.06 22.01 1.29
C GLY A 598 11.32 22.14 0.44
N ALA A 599 11.33 21.41 -0.67
CA ALA A 599 12.37 21.50 -1.70
C ALA A 599 11.85 22.23 -2.95
N ASN A 600 10.85 23.10 -2.80
CA ASN A 600 10.18 23.79 -3.89
C ASN A 600 10.41 25.32 -3.84
N PRO A 601 11.62 25.79 -4.18
CA PRO A 601 12.00 27.19 -4.02
C PRO A 601 11.12 28.13 -4.86
N PRO A 602 10.93 29.39 -4.42
CA PRO A 602 10.15 30.37 -5.15
C PRO A 602 10.89 30.86 -6.40
N VAL A 603 10.15 31.01 -7.51
CA VAL A 603 10.59 31.74 -8.71
C VAL A 603 10.00 33.15 -8.67
N LEU A 604 10.83 34.18 -8.52
CA LEU A 604 10.40 35.55 -8.37
C LEU A 604 10.31 36.24 -9.73
N GLY A 605 9.18 36.91 -9.97
CA GLY A 605 9.04 37.83 -11.08
C GLY A 605 9.80 39.14 -10.83
N SER A 606 10.16 39.86 -11.90
CA SER A 606 10.96 41.10 -11.83
C SER A 606 10.25 42.27 -11.12
N GLY A 607 8.97 42.19 -10.90
CA GLY A 607 8.18 43.17 -10.13
C GLY A 607 8.02 42.80 -8.64
N VAL A 608 8.79 41.84 -8.14
CA VAL A 608 8.88 41.50 -6.72
C VAL A 608 10.20 42.03 -6.16
N THR A 609 10.14 42.80 -5.08
CA THR A 609 11.33 43.37 -4.43
C THR A 609 11.35 42.95 -2.97
N SER A 610 12.39 42.24 -2.58
CA SER A 610 12.60 41.80 -1.19
C SER A 610 13.24 42.88 -0.34
N SER A 611 12.93 42.91 0.95
CA SER A 611 13.34 43.91 1.93
C SER A 611 13.78 43.20 3.23
N THR A 612 14.58 43.90 4.05
CA THR A 612 14.91 43.48 5.42
C THR A 612 13.84 43.86 6.43
N SER A 613 12.82 44.64 6.02
CA SER A 613 11.71 45.04 6.89
C SER A 613 10.45 44.24 6.57
N GLY A 614 9.84 43.64 7.58
CA GLY A 614 8.62 42.83 7.44
C GLY A 614 7.72 42.98 8.65
N VAL A 615 7.05 41.90 9.03
CA VAL A 615 6.32 41.79 10.27
C VAL A 615 7.31 41.79 11.45
N GLU A 616 6.96 42.45 12.52
CA GLU A 616 7.93 42.90 13.56
C GLU A 616 8.65 41.75 14.27
N ASN A 617 8.04 40.58 14.41
CA ASN A 617 8.59 39.45 15.17
C ASN A 617 8.89 38.21 14.30
N THR A 618 9.05 38.42 12.99
CA THR A 618 9.47 37.40 12.06
C THR A 618 10.98 37.42 11.85
N ALA A 619 11.54 36.34 11.33
CA ALA A 619 13.02 36.21 11.20
C ALA A 619 13.59 36.94 9.98
N THR A 620 12.75 37.26 8.98
CA THR A 620 13.15 37.81 7.70
C THR A 620 12.39 39.09 7.42
N GLY A 621 12.64 39.74 6.32
CA GLY A 621 11.83 40.85 5.87
C GLY A 621 10.74 40.41 4.89
N ALA A 622 9.94 41.38 4.45
CA ALA A 622 8.85 41.13 3.51
C ALA A 622 9.26 41.32 2.05
N SER A 623 8.47 40.83 1.10
CA SER A 623 8.55 41.20 -0.33
C SER A 623 7.44 42.14 -0.72
N THR A 624 7.78 43.16 -1.55
CA THR A 624 6.83 44.11 -2.12
C THR A 624 6.49 43.71 -3.55
N PHE A 625 5.21 43.74 -3.88
CA PHE A 625 4.61 43.36 -5.14
C PHE A 625 4.07 44.58 -5.86
N THR A 626 4.37 44.76 -7.14
CA THR A 626 4.05 45.93 -7.91
C THR A 626 2.59 46.05 -8.34
N GLY A 627 1.80 44.98 -8.28
CA GLY A 627 0.43 44.91 -8.78
C GLY A 627 0.35 44.71 -10.30
N THR A 628 1.41 44.22 -10.92
CA THR A 628 1.52 43.89 -12.34
C THR A 628 1.77 42.43 -12.58
N SER A 629 1.67 41.95 -13.81
CA SER A 629 1.94 40.56 -14.18
C SER A 629 3.38 40.09 -13.89
N THR A 630 4.31 41.04 -13.74
CA THR A 630 5.69 40.73 -13.32
C THR A 630 5.88 40.68 -11.81
N GLY A 631 4.92 41.18 -11.02
CA GLY A 631 4.92 41.17 -9.57
C GLY A 631 4.29 39.89 -9.01
N ARG A 632 4.83 38.75 -9.37
CA ARG A 632 4.32 37.42 -8.98
C ARG A 632 5.44 36.48 -8.52
N ILE A 633 5.14 35.55 -7.64
CA ILE A 633 6.00 34.42 -7.29
C ILE A 633 5.26 33.14 -7.68
N SER A 634 6.00 32.14 -8.15
CA SER A 634 5.51 30.79 -8.41
C SER A 634 6.39 29.78 -7.69
N SER A 635 5.85 28.66 -7.24
CA SER A 635 6.68 27.50 -6.91
C SER A 635 7.43 27.00 -8.15
N THR A 636 8.61 26.39 -7.98
CA THR A 636 9.42 25.86 -9.09
C THR A 636 8.78 24.62 -9.68
N ASP A 637 8.38 23.68 -8.83
CA ASP A 637 7.86 22.38 -9.24
C ASP A 637 6.34 22.33 -9.13
N LYS A 638 5.75 21.53 -10.02
CA LYS A 638 4.34 21.17 -9.94
C LYS A 638 4.08 20.29 -8.71
N ILE A 639 2.98 20.57 -8.05
CA ILE A 639 2.50 19.80 -6.90
C ILE A 639 1.10 19.27 -7.25
N ALA A 640 0.72 18.09 -6.75
CA ALA A 640 -0.67 17.66 -6.77
C ALA A 640 -1.49 18.57 -5.85
N ALA A 641 -2.64 19.02 -6.31
CA ALA A 641 -3.52 19.90 -5.53
C ALA A 641 -4.00 19.18 -4.27
N PRO A 642 -3.71 19.67 -3.05
CA PRO A 642 -4.18 19.03 -1.83
C PRO A 642 -5.69 19.15 -1.71
N ALA A 643 -6.37 18.05 -1.31
CA ALA A 643 -7.82 18.06 -1.07
C ALA A 643 -8.14 18.82 0.22
N GLU A 644 -7.36 18.60 1.27
CA GLU A 644 -7.38 19.37 2.51
C GLU A 644 -6.14 20.24 2.56
N PHE A 645 -6.29 21.51 2.96
CA PHE A 645 -5.17 22.45 2.99
C PHE A 645 -5.46 23.66 3.87
N SER A 646 -4.36 24.37 4.21
CA SER A 646 -4.39 25.75 4.70
C SER A 646 -3.42 26.61 3.89
N THR A 647 -3.80 27.86 3.70
CA THR A 647 -2.93 28.92 3.19
C THR A 647 -2.82 30.01 4.24
N GLU A 648 -1.61 30.46 4.50
CA GLU A 648 -1.30 31.45 5.52
C GLU A 648 -0.35 32.50 4.96
N LEU A 649 -0.55 33.77 5.31
CA LEU A 649 0.37 34.86 5.03
C LEU A 649 0.08 36.10 5.88
N TRP A 650 1.08 36.97 5.96
CA TRP A 650 0.92 38.37 6.35
C TRP A 650 0.85 39.27 5.13
N PHE A 651 0.02 40.31 5.16
CA PHE A 651 -0.06 41.27 4.10
C PHE A 651 -0.24 42.71 4.61
N LYS A 652 0.29 43.67 3.83
CA LYS A 652 0.12 45.11 4.07
C LYS A 652 -0.11 45.81 2.76
N THR A 653 -1.22 46.58 2.66
CA THR A 653 -1.57 47.26 1.42
C THR A 653 -2.48 48.48 1.67
N ASN A 654 -2.45 49.42 0.73
CA ASN A 654 -3.42 50.48 0.61
C ASN A 654 -4.10 50.47 -0.78
N THR A 655 -4.00 49.36 -1.50
CA THR A 655 -4.56 49.25 -2.85
C THR A 655 -6.09 49.33 -2.83
N THR A 656 -6.63 50.00 -3.85
CA THR A 656 -8.07 50.08 -4.15
C THR A 656 -8.44 49.28 -5.39
N ASN A 657 -7.47 48.60 -6.01
CA ASN A 657 -7.66 47.74 -7.17
C ASN A 657 -7.76 46.23 -6.84
N GLY A 658 -7.65 45.89 -5.57
CA GLY A 658 -7.66 44.51 -5.11
C GLY A 658 -6.46 43.69 -5.60
N GLY A 659 -6.64 42.38 -5.80
CA GLY A 659 -5.65 41.46 -6.37
C GLY A 659 -5.53 40.15 -5.62
N LYS A 660 -4.99 39.10 -6.27
CA LYS A 660 -4.74 37.80 -5.65
C LYS A 660 -3.49 37.87 -4.79
N LEU A 661 -3.62 37.46 -3.51
CA LEU A 661 -2.50 37.35 -2.59
C LEU A 661 -1.81 35.99 -2.74
N LEU A 662 -2.62 34.90 -2.76
CA LEU A 662 -2.15 33.54 -2.86
C LEU A 662 -3.20 32.68 -3.58
N GLY A 663 -2.78 31.67 -4.31
CA GLY A 663 -3.68 30.72 -4.95
C GLY A 663 -2.92 29.62 -5.67
N TYR A 664 -3.66 28.71 -6.28
CA TYR A 664 -3.13 27.57 -7.00
C TYR A 664 -3.50 27.65 -8.47
N GLY A 665 -2.58 27.34 -9.38
CA GLY A 665 -2.81 27.47 -10.81
C GLY A 665 -1.98 26.52 -11.66
N SER A 666 -2.45 26.26 -12.89
CA SER A 666 -1.85 25.29 -13.81
C SER A 666 -0.53 25.74 -14.45
N ALA A 667 -0.19 27.04 -14.42
CA ALA A 667 0.98 27.64 -15.07
C ALA A 667 1.97 28.22 -14.04
N ALA A 668 3.28 28.00 -14.25
CA ALA A 668 4.33 28.64 -13.46
C ALA A 668 4.52 30.12 -13.83
N SER A 669 4.25 30.50 -15.06
CA SER A 669 4.38 31.86 -15.59
C SER A 669 3.14 32.26 -16.39
N GLY A 670 2.90 33.55 -16.54
CA GLY A 670 1.69 34.03 -17.19
C GLY A 670 0.43 33.75 -16.34
N ASP A 671 -0.74 33.78 -16.98
CA ASP A 671 -2.01 33.48 -16.36
C ASP A 671 -2.35 32.00 -16.54
N SER A 672 -2.78 31.34 -15.44
CA SER A 672 -3.21 29.95 -15.45
C SER A 672 -4.54 29.77 -16.20
N THR A 673 -4.72 28.62 -16.85
CA THR A 673 -5.99 28.22 -17.48
C THR A 673 -6.90 27.48 -16.52
N SER A 674 -6.32 26.67 -15.59
CA SER A 674 -7.01 26.13 -14.41
C SER A 674 -6.45 26.86 -13.20
N TYR A 675 -7.33 27.40 -12.35
CA TYR A 675 -6.94 28.24 -11.22
C TYR A 675 -7.99 28.15 -10.11
N ASP A 676 -7.53 27.91 -8.90
CA ASP A 676 -8.35 27.53 -7.74
C ASP A 676 -7.67 27.92 -6.41
N ARG A 677 -8.32 27.66 -5.27
CA ARG A 677 -7.78 27.85 -3.92
C ARG A 677 -7.27 29.27 -3.71
N HIS A 678 -8.12 30.25 -4.05
CA HIS A 678 -7.73 31.66 -4.06
C HIS A 678 -7.96 32.36 -2.73
N LEU A 679 -6.95 33.08 -2.27
CA LEU A 679 -7.08 34.17 -1.32
C LEU A 679 -6.83 35.49 -2.07
N TYR A 680 -7.87 36.31 -2.24
CA TYR A 680 -7.77 37.54 -3.02
C TYR A 680 -8.51 38.72 -2.35
N MET A 681 -8.05 39.95 -2.62
CA MET A 681 -8.65 41.15 -2.12
C MET A 681 -9.56 41.75 -3.19
N THR A 682 -10.73 42.22 -2.79
CA THR A 682 -11.67 43.00 -3.62
C THR A 682 -11.26 44.47 -3.72
N ASN A 683 -11.87 45.25 -4.61
CA ASN A 683 -11.57 46.70 -4.76
C ASN A 683 -11.85 47.51 -3.48
N ASN A 684 -12.77 47.06 -2.65
CA ASN A 684 -13.11 47.71 -1.36
C ASN A 684 -12.32 47.18 -0.18
N GLY A 685 -11.24 46.46 -0.43
CA GLY A 685 -10.30 45.99 0.60
C GLY A 685 -10.73 44.77 1.41
N ARG A 686 -11.80 44.05 1.03
CA ARG A 686 -12.22 42.80 1.70
C ARG A 686 -11.47 41.62 1.13
N LEU A 687 -11.12 40.65 1.98
CA LEU A 687 -10.54 39.38 1.55
C LEU A 687 -11.64 38.36 1.26
N VAL A 688 -11.44 37.65 0.15
CA VAL A 688 -12.25 36.50 -0.28
C VAL A 688 -11.38 35.27 -0.31
N PHE A 689 -11.85 34.21 0.31
CA PHE A 689 -11.32 32.86 0.12
C PHE A 689 -12.28 32.09 -0.78
N GLY A 690 -11.75 31.43 -1.81
CA GLY A 690 -12.54 30.70 -2.79
C GLY A 690 -11.90 29.44 -3.31
N THR A 691 -12.74 28.40 -3.52
CA THR A 691 -12.39 27.13 -4.14
C THR A 691 -13.38 26.80 -5.26
N TYR A 692 -12.98 25.91 -6.18
CA TYR A 692 -13.80 25.47 -7.30
C TYR A 692 -13.95 23.95 -7.27
N ASN A 693 -15.19 23.47 -7.43
CA ASN A 693 -15.49 22.05 -7.62
C ASN A 693 -16.74 21.94 -8.52
N GLY A 694 -16.56 22.22 -9.83
CA GLY A 694 -17.68 22.35 -10.76
C GLY A 694 -18.46 23.68 -10.62
N SER A 695 -18.36 24.34 -9.46
CA SER A 695 -18.87 25.70 -9.22
C SER A 695 -17.96 26.43 -8.23
N THR A 696 -17.96 27.76 -8.28
CA THR A 696 -17.19 28.58 -7.33
C THR A 696 -17.86 28.60 -5.96
N GLN A 697 -17.09 28.28 -4.92
CA GLN A 697 -17.48 28.41 -3.52
C GLN A 697 -16.65 29.53 -2.92
N THR A 698 -17.26 30.53 -2.28
CA THR A 698 -16.53 31.67 -1.72
C THR A 698 -17.05 32.08 -0.36
N ILE A 699 -16.14 32.49 0.51
CA ILE A 699 -16.41 33.16 1.80
C ILE A 699 -15.57 34.43 1.87
N GLN A 700 -16.06 35.45 2.58
CA GLN A 700 -15.34 36.73 2.72
C GLN A 700 -15.55 37.37 4.09
N ASN A 701 -14.60 38.23 4.49
CA ASN A 701 -14.74 39.04 5.69
C ASN A 701 -15.66 40.28 5.43
N SER A 702 -16.10 40.92 6.51
CA SER A 702 -17.02 42.07 6.45
C SER A 702 -16.35 43.44 6.39
N THR A 703 -15.07 43.56 6.82
CA THR A 703 -14.34 44.84 6.97
C THR A 703 -13.29 45.04 5.92
N ALA A 704 -12.96 46.30 5.58
CA ALA A 704 -11.85 46.59 4.70
C ALA A 704 -10.49 46.46 5.40
N LEU A 705 -9.52 45.88 4.76
CA LEU A 705 -8.17 45.58 5.28
C LEU A 705 -7.05 46.30 4.51
N ASN A 706 -7.41 47.16 3.56
CA ASN A 706 -6.45 47.97 2.79
C ASN A 706 -6.10 49.30 3.49
N ASN A 707 -5.87 49.24 4.77
CA ASN A 707 -5.60 50.37 5.66
C ASN A 707 -4.11 50.66 5.89
N ASN A 708 -3.21 50.02 5.11
CA ASN A 708 -1.77 50.10 5.22
C ASN A 708 -1.16 49.59 6.54
N ALA A 709 -1.90 48.75 7.26
CA ALA A 709 -1.42 47.98 8.43
C ALA A 709 -1.08 46.54 8.04
N TRP A 710 -0.25 45.87 8.84
CA TRP A 710 -0.04 44.45 8.71
C TRP A 710 -1.23 43.67 9.25
N HIS A 711 -1.78 42.76 8.41
CA HIS A 711 -2.83 41.81 8.74
C HIS A 711 -2.37 40.40 8.50
N HIS A 712 -2.79 39.49 9.36
CA HIS A 712 -2.59 38.06 9.22
C HIS A 712 -3.82 37.42 8.59
N ALA A 713 -3.66 36.58 7.58
CA ALA A 713 -4.74 35.87 6.91
C ALA A 713 -4.45 34.40 6.81
N VAL A 714 -5.41 33.57 7.26
CA VAL A 714 -5.38 32.12 7.09
C VAL A 714 -6.69 31.66 6.48
N ALA A 715 -6.61 30.83 5.44
CA ALA A 715 -7.74 30.21 4.80
C ALA A 715 -7.57 28.69 4.83
N THR A 716 -8.58 27.97 5.32
CA THR A 716 -8.52 26.50 5.48
C THR A 716 -9.68 25.82 4.77
N GLN A 717 -9.43 24.64 4.21
CA GLN A 717 -10.44 23.74 3.68
C GLN A 717 -10.21 22.30 4.17
N SER A 718 -11.28 21.65 4.59
CA SER A 718 -11.29 20.24 5.02
C SER A 718 -12.67 19.61 4.79
N ALA A 719 -12.89 18.41 5.29
CA ALA A 719 -14.21 17.78 5.38
C ALA A 719 -15.23 18.62 6.18
N ASP A 720 -14.76 19.50 7.10
CA ASP A 720 -15.60 20.45 7.85
C ASP A 720 -15.99 21.72 7.05
N GLY A 721 -15.54 21.84 5.80
CA GLY A 721 -15.77 22.98 4.93
C GLY A 721 -14.66 24.03 4.96
N MET A 722 -14.98 25.23 4.43
CA MET A 722 -14.09 26.37 4.32
C MET A 722 -14.16 27.26 5.55
N LYS A 723 -13.00 27.78 5.99
CA LYS A 723 -12.90 28.81 7.05
C LYS A 723 -11.90 29.90 6.65
N LEU A 724 -12.21 31.13 6.98
CA LEU A 724 -11.33 32.29 6.80
C LEU A 724 -11.07 32.95 8.16
N TYR A 725 -9.82 33.11 8.50
CA TYR A 725 -9.35 33.78 9.72
C TYR A 725 -8.60 35.05 9.32
N ILE A 726 -8.86 36.11 10.03
CA ILE A 726 -8.14 37.38 9.92
C ILE A 726 -7.69 37.79 11.34
N ASP A 727 -6.41 38.12 11.45
CA ASP A 727 -5.79 38.56 12.71
C ASP A 727 -6.09 37.60 13.87
N GLY A 728 -5.96 36.29 13.60
CA GLY A 728 -6.16 35.20 14.56
C GLY A 728 -7.63 34.83 14.82
N VAL A 729 -8.62 35.53 14.25
CA VAL A 729 -10.04 35.36 14.52
C VAL A 729 -10.77 34.76 13.32
N LEU A 730 -11.63 33.74 13.55
CA LEU A 730 -12.54 33.24 12.52
C LEU A 730 -13.57 34.29 12.13
N VAL A 731 -13.52 34.75 10.86
CA VAL A 731 -14.39 35.85 10.36
C VAL A 731 -15.48 35.35 9.41
N SER A 732 -15.29 34.16 8.79
CA SER A 732 -16.28 33.58 7.87
C SER A 732 -16.06 32.08 7.72
N SER A 733 -17.15 31.33 7.48
CA SER A 733 -17.09 29.88 7.24
C SER A 733 -18.23 29.38 6.35
N ALA A 734 -18.01 28.23 5.67
CA ALA A 734 -19.00 27.54 4.85
C ALA A 734 -18.82 26.02 4.99
N ALA A 735 -19.62 25.38 5.83
CA ALA A 735 -19.52 23.95 6.14
C ALA A 735 -19.82 23.02 4.93
N GLY A 736 -20.60 23.48 3.94
CA GLY A 736 -20.94 22.69 2.75
C GLY A 736 -19.88 22.69 1.64
N ALA A 737 -18.82 23.50 1.76
CA ALA A 737 -17.77 23.61 0.75
C ALA A 737 -16.57 22.74 1.16
N THR A 738 -16.63 21.45 0.85
CA THR A 738 -15.70 20.42 1.36
C THR A 738 -14.71 19.91 0.33
N ALA A 739 -14.78 20.39 -0.94
CA ALA A 739 -13.93 19.92 -2.01
C ALA A 739 -13.43 21.06 -2.91
N ALA A 740 -12.28 20.85 -3.54
CA ALA A 740 -11.65 21.73 -4.51
C ALA A 740 -11.22 20.93 -5.76
N GLU A 741 -10.95 21.59 -6.87
CA GLU A 741 -10.60 20.95 -8.13
C GLU A 741 -9.29 20.15 -8.01
N ASN A 742 -9.26 18.97 -8.61
CA ASN A 742 -8.09 18.08 -8.55
C ASN A 742 -7.29 18.18 -9.85
N TYR A 743 -6.12 18.82 -9.79
CA TYR A 743 -5.15 18.88 -10.89
C TYR A 743 -3.73 19.07 -10.36
N VAL A 744 -2.74 19.01 -11.23
CA VAL A 744 -1.33 19.23 -10.89
C VAL A 744 -0.93 20.63 -11.35
N GLY A 745 -0.42 21.44 -10.42
CA GLY A 745 -0.12 22.86 -10.69
C GLY A 745 0.91 23.46 -9.75
N TYR A 746 0.87 24.79 -9.61
CA TYR A 746 1.84 25.61 -8.88
C TYR A 746 1.12 26.48 -7.84
N TRP A 747 1.75 26.70 -6.69
CA TRP A 747 1.34 27.75 -5.78
C TRP A 747 1.80 29.10 -6.35
N ARG A 748 0.89 30.07 -6.40
CA ARG A 748 1.05 31.40 -7.01
C ARG A 748 0.83 32.47 -5.98
N VAL A 749 1.84 33.35 -5.75
CA VAL A 749 1.80 34.43 -4.77
C VAL A 749 1.83 35.78 -5.50
N GLY A 750 0.99 36.71 -5.06
CA GLY A 750 0.94 38.08 -5.58
C GLY A 750 0.21 38.23 -6.91
N GLY A 751 -0.34 37.17 -7.51
CA GLY A 751 -1.13 37.29 -8.73
C GLY A 751 -1.24 36.02 -9.55
N ASP A 752 -2.36 35.89 -10.22
CA ASP A 752 -2.70 34.93 -11.28
C ASP A 752 -4.15 35.21 -11.72
N ASN A 753 -4.68 34.43 -12.66
CA ASN A 753 -6.03 34.59 -13.19
C ASN A 753 -7.11 34.60 -12.10
N LEU A 754 -8.06 35.55 -12.16
CA LEU A 754 -9.26 35.65 -11.34
C LEU A 754 -10.52 35.86 -12.18
N ASN A 755 -10.45 35.56 -13.49
CA ASN A 755 -11.58 35.76 -14.39
C ASN A 755 -12.77 34.89 -13.93
N SER A 756 -13.96 35.50 -13.93
CA SER A 756 -15.24 34.86 -13.57
C SER A 756 -15.37 34.46 -12.08
N TRP A 757 -14.46 34.90 -11.20
CA TRP A 757 -14.59 34.69 -9.77
C TRP A 757 -15.53 35.72 -9.13
N PRO A 758 -16.32 35.37 -8.12
CA PRO A 758 -17.21 36.33 -7.43
C PRO A 758 -16.43 37.53 -6.86
N SER A 759 -16.97 38.71 -7.01
CA SER A 759 -16.34 39.97 -6.55
C SER A 759 -14.90 40.16 -7.03
N ALA A 760 -14.60 39.64 -8.25
CA ALA A 760 -13.27 39.78 -8.87
C ALA A 760 -12.82 41.24 -8.86
N PRO A 761 -11.56 41.51 -8.46
CA PRO A 761 -11.03 42.88 -8.40
C PRO A 761 -10.69 43.43 -9.80
N ASN A 762 -10.40 44.73 -9.87
CA ASN A 762 -9.92 45.39 -11.11
C ASN A 762 -8.56 44.90 -11.57
N SER A 763 -7.76 44.33 -10.63
CA SER A 763 -6.46 43.74 -10.93
C SER A 763 -6.41 42.32 -10.41
N SER A 764 -5.99 41.36 -11.22
CA SER A 764 -5.64 40.01 -10.77
C SER A 764 -4.31 39.96 -10.02
N ASN A 765 -3.56 41.06 -9.97
CA ASN A 765 -2.26 41.15 -9.35
C ASN A 765 -2.32 42.04 -8.10
N PHE A 766 -1.79 41.56 -7.01
CA PHE A 766 -1.76 42.25 -5.72
C PHE A 766 -0.67 43.35 -5.73
N LYS A 767 -1.03 44.52 -5.21
CA LYS A 767 -0.07 45.60 -4.94
C LYS A 767 0.05 45.81 -3.45
N GLY A 768 1.25 45.57 -2.90
CA GLY A 768 1.50 45.73 -1.47
C GLY A 768 2.68 44.92 -1.02
N ALA A 769 2.82 44.67 0.27
CA ALA A 769 3.81 43.80 0.86
C ALA A 769 3.17 42.49 1.34
N LEU A 770 3.85 41.39 1.10
CA LEU A 770 3.53 40.08 1.67
C LEU A 770 4.71 39.57 2.46
N ASP A 771 4.43 38.80 3.50
CA ASP A 771 5.42 38.19 4.39
C ASP A 771 4.94 36.82 4.86
N GLU A 772 5.87 35.92 5.21
CA GLU A 772 5.61 34.66 5.89
C GLU A 772 4.54 33.77 5.19
N VAL A 773 4.66 33.57 3.88
CA VAL A 773 3.71 32.77 3.11
C VAL A 773 3.93 31.28 3.39
N ALA A 774 2.91 30.61 3.91
CA ALA A 774 2.94 29.18 4.19
C ALA A 774 1.71 28.46 3.61
N VAL A 775 1.92 27.19 3.24
CA VAL A 775 0.87 26.28 2.79
C VAL A 775 1.00 24.96 3.55
N TYR A 776 -0.09 24.46 4.09
CA TYR A 776 -0.14 23.20 4.85
C TYR A 776 -1.00 22.18 4.11
N PRO A 777 -0.65 20.87 4.15
CA PRO A 777 -1.42 19.81 3.52
C PRO A 777 -2.60 19.32 4.38
N TYR A 778 -3.07 20.15 5.32
CA TYR A 778 -4.20 19.91 6.21
C TYR A 778 -4.78 21.24 6.71
N ALA A 779 -5.97 21.21 7.31
CA ALA A 779 -6.60 22.39 7.88
C ALA A 779 -6.03 22.73 9.26
N LEU A 780 -5.40 23.91 9.40
CA LEU A 780 -4.99 24.46 10.69
C LEU A 780 -6.19 24.65 11.63
N THR A 781 -6.00 24.31 12.89
CA THR A 781 -6.97 24.58 13.95
C THR A 781 -7.01 26.06 14.30
N ALA A 782 -8.11 26.52 14.85
CA ALA A 782 -8.24 27.91 15.34
C ALA A 782 -7.14 28.26 16.36
N ALA A 783 -6.74 27.32 17.19
CA ALA A 783 -5.67 27.52 18.18
C ALA A 783 -4.29 27.74 17.54
N GLN A 784 -3.96 26.98 16.49
CA GLN A 784 -2.72 27.17 15.73
C GLN A 784 -2.71 28.54 15.06
N VAL A 785 -3.79 28.92 14.36
CA VAL A 785 -3.94 30.22 13.72
C VAL A 785 -3.79 31.38 14.73
N GLN A 786 -4.38 31.24 15.90
CA GLN A 786 -4.27 32.24 16.95
C GLN A 786 -2.85 32.31 17.52
N THR A 787 -2.18 31.18 17.67
CA THR A 787 -0.79 31.10 18.11
C THR A 787 0.14 31.79 17.11
N HIS A 788 0.01 31.51 15.81
CA HIS A 788 0.80 32.15 14.76
C HIS A 788 0.60 33.67 14.75
N TYR A 789 -0.65 34.13 14.79
CA TYR A 789 -0.96 35.55 14.86
C TYR A 789 -0.35 36.22 16.08
N GLY A 790 -0.55 35.61 17.27
CA GLY A 790 -0.08 36.18 18.54
C GLY A 790 1.45 36.30 18.60
N ILE A 791 2.17 35.27 18.15
CA ILE A 791 3.62 35.30 18.07
C ILE A 791 4.09 36.36 17.08
N GLY A 792 3.48 36.45 15.88
CA GLY A 792 3.79 37.47 14.89
C GLY A 792 3.55 38.89 15.39
N LYS A 793 2.60 39.08 16.32
CA LYS A 793 2.37 40.38 17.02
C LYS A 793 3.31 40.59 18.21
N GLY A 794 4.21 39.66 18.49
CA GLY A 794 5.19 39.76 19.58
C GLY A 794 4.68 39.31 20.95
N PHE A 795 3.51 38.72 20.98
CA PHE A 795 3.03 38.08 22.20
C PHE A 795 3.88 36.85 22.51
N GLN A 796 4.18 36.64 23.77
CA GLN A 796 4.93 35.44 24.20
C GLN A 796 3.97 34.45 24.85
N PRO A 797 4.06 33.14 24.50
CA PRO A 797 3.21 32.14 25.09
C PRO A 797 3.44 31.99 26.60
N PRO A 798 2.47 31.47 27.35
CA PRO A 798 2.62 31.17 28.76
C PRO A 798 3.62 30.03 28.99
N THR A 799 4.18 29.95 30.18
CA THR A 799 4.95 28.78 30.61
C THR A 799 3.99 27.73 31.17
N ALA A 800 4.00 26.52 30.62
CA ALA A 800 3.27 25.38 31.16
C ALA A 800 4.20 24.55 32.08
N ALA A 801 3.76 24.32 33.30
CA ALA A 801 4.46 23.46 34.26
C ALA A 801 3.44 22.79 35.19
N PHE A 802 3.70 21.54 35.55
CA PHE A 802 2.82 20.81 36.49
C PHE A 802 3.61 19.80 37.34
N THR A 803 2.98 19.42 38.43
CA THR A 803 3.37 18.29 39.24
C THR A 803 2.30 17.22 39.18
N ALA A 804 2.69 15.95 39.27
CA ALA A 804 1.83 14.80 39.39
C ALA A 804 2.19 14.04 40.66
N THR A 805 1.20 13.81 41.51
CA THR A 805 1.38 13.11 42.79
C THR A 805 0.51 11.84 42.75
N PRO A 806 1.14 10.68 42.46
CA PRO A 806 0.42 9.43 42.43
C PRO A 806 0.16 8.90 43.85
N THR A 807 -1.04 8.32 44.04
CA THR A 807 -1.42 7.49 45.16
C THR A 807 -2.09 6.24 44.58
N ASP A 808 -1.30 5.16 44.50
CA ASP A 808 -1.68 3.94 43.78
C ASP A 808 -2.01 4.26 42.30
N LEU A 809 -3.20 3.93 41.83
CA LEU A 809 -3.68 4.23 40.50
C LEU A 809 -4.24 5.64 40.33
N ALA A 810 -4.53 6.34 41.44
CA ALA A 810 -5.04 7.70 41.40
C ALA A 810 -3.90 8.73 41.45
N VAL A 811 -3.98 9.78 40.62
CA VAL A 811 -2.97 10.83 40.52
C VAL A 811 -3.62 12.19 40.67
N ALA A 812 -3.09 13.00 41.56
CA ALA A 812 -3.41 14.42 41.66
C ALA A 812 -2.44 15.23 40.79
N PHE A 813 -2.96 16.01 39.87
CA PHE A 813 -2.20 16.90 38.99
C PHE A 813 -2.42 18.36 39.41
N ASP A 814 -1.34 19.11 39.47
CA ASP A 814 -1.36 20.52 39.84
C ASP A 814 -0.48 21.36 38.85
N ALA A 815 -1.16 22.25 38.13
CA ALA A 815 -0.57 23.20 37.19
C ALA A 815 -0.28 24.58 37.80
N SER A 816 -0.24 24.72 39.13
CA SER A 816 -0.05 26.00 39.81
C SER A 816 1.29 26.69 39.51
N ALA A 817 2.26 25.94 39.05
CA ALA A 817 3.58 26.43 38.58
C ALA A 817 3.54 27.08 37.18
N SER A 818 2.45 26.93 36.45
CA SER A 818 2.28 27.57 35.13
C SER A 818 2.10 29.07 35.31
N ALA A 819 2.76 29.87 34.46
CA ALA A 819 2.78 31.32 34.57
C ALA A 819 2.49 31.99 33.20
N PRO A 820 1.74 33.08 33.17
CA PRO A 820 1.56 33.88 31.97
C PRO A 820 2.83 34.69 31.68
N THR A 821 2.98 35.16 30.45
CA THR A 821 4.09 36.03 30.04
C THR A 821 3.59 37.47 29.80
N GLY A 822 4.36 38.48 30.21
CA GLY A 822 4.02 39.89 30.03
C GLY A 822 2.78 40.28 30.79
N SER A 823 1.84 40.94 30.15
CA SER A 823 0.56 41.42 30.76
C SER A 823 -0.59 40.43 30.58
N ALA A 824 -0.36 39.27 29.98
CA ALA A 824 -1.39 38.24 29.78
C ALA A 824 -1.82 37.57 31.09
N THR A 825 -2.95 36.88 31.08
CA THR A 825 -3.44 36.04 32.19
C THR A 825 -3.73 34.65 31.66
N ILE A 826 -3.56 33.61 32.48
CA ILE A 826 -3.95 32.26 32.07
C ILE A 826 -5.47 32.13 32.05
N THR A 827 -6.02 31.67 30.93
CA THR A 827 -7.48 31.51 30.71
C THR A 827 -7.90 30.06 30.64
N GLY A 828 -6.96 29.11 30.39
CA GLY A 828 -7.32 27.70 30.26
C GLY A 828 -6.22 26.74 30.65
N TYR A 829 -6.62 25.58 31.15
CA TYR A 829 -5.80 24.40 31.40
C TYR A 829 -6.51 23.20 30.81
N LYS A 830 -5.84 22.41 29.98
CA LYS A 830 -6.35 21.17 29.40
C LYS A 830 -5.36 20.03 29.61
N TRP A 831 -5.86 18.92 30.12
CA TRP A 831 -5.09 17.72 30.45
C TRP A 831 -5.39 16.56 29.52
N ASP A 832 -4.36 15.85 29.13
CA ASP A 832 -4.39 14.54 28.48
C ASP A 832 -3.53 13.62 29.35
N PHE A 833 -4.11 12.52 29.82
CA PHE A 833 -3.45 11.64 30.78
C PHE A 833 -2.60 10.55 30.16
N GLY A 834 -2.64 10.39 28.80
CA GLY A 834 -1.83 9.44 28.05
C GLY A 834 -2.32 8.00 28.15
N ASP A 835 -3.61 7.79 28.50
CA ASP A 835 -4.27 6.48 28.60
C ASP A 835 -5.55 6.38 27.76
N ASP A 836 -5.67 7.26 26.74
CA ASP A 836 -6.84 7.38 25.86
C ASP A 836 -8.16 7.71 26.57
N SER A 837 -8.10 8.10 27.83
CA SER A 837 -9.28 8.60 28.57
C SER A 837 -9.67 10.01 28.14
N ALA A 838 -10.88 10.45 28.54
CA ALA A 838 -11.35 11.79 28.25
C ALA A 838 -10.46 12.85 28.88
N SER A 839 -10.12 13.91 28.13
CA SER A 839 -9.35 15.05 28.62
C SER A 839 -10.09 15.81 29.71
N ALA A 840 -9.35 16.37 30.69
CA ALA A 840 -9.89 17.20 31.76
C ALA A 840 -9.48 18.67 31.61
N THR A 841 -10.21 19.58 32.30
CA THR A 841 -9.87 20.99 32.35
C THR A 841 -9.83 21.48 33.80
N GLY A 842 -8.97 22.44 34.06
CA GLY A 842 -8.80 23.02 35.41
C GLY A 842 -7.33 23.11 35.80
N LYS A 843 -7.06 24.04 36.73
CA LYS A 843 -5.71 24.28 37.24
C LYS A 843 -5.20 23.10 38.07
N THR A 844 -6.09 22.42 38.79
CA THR A 844 -5.83 21.17 39.51
C THR A 844 -6.90 20.15 39.12
N VAL A 845 -6.50 18.92 38.87
CA VAL A 845 -7.39 17.82 38.50
C VAL A 845 -6.91 16.51 39.14
N SER A 846 -7.78 15.55 39.26
CA SER A 846 -7.42 14.17 39.63
C SER A 846 -7.80 13.21 38.50
N HIS A 847 -7.01 12.20 38.28
CA HIS A 847 -7.26 11.11 37.34
C HIS A 847 -6.94 9.78 37.98
N THR A 848 -7.72 8.73 37.66
CA THR A 848 -7.45 7.37 38.11
C THR A 848 -7.21 6.46 36.89
N TYR A 849 -6.01 5.94 36.78
CA TYR A 849 -5.63 5.00 35.74
C TYR A 849 -6.23 3.60 36.04
N THR A 850 -6.54 2.86 34.99
CA THR A 850 -7.14 1.53 35.14
C THR A 850 -6.13 0.42 35.36
N VAL A 851 -4.88 0.64 34.97
CA VAL A 851 -3.78 -0.35 35.04
C VAL A 851 -2.51 0.34 35.56
N ALA A 852 -1.71 -0.38 36.34
CA ALA A 852 -0.40 0.08 36.74
C ALA A 852 0.56 0.20 35.55
N GLY A 853 1.36 1.25 35.49
CA GLY A 853 2.26 1.51 34.37
C GLY A 853 2.87 2.90 34.41
N THR A 854 3.57 3.24 33.32
CA THR A 854 4.09 4.60 33.10
C THR A 854 3.30 5.23 31.96
N TYR A 855 2.69 6.38 32.24
CA TYR A 855 1.89 7.16 31.29
C TYR A 855 2.55 8.50 31.02
N THR A 856 2.40 9.06 29.84
CA THR A 856 2.86 10.40 29.52
C THR A 856 1.71 11.38 29.61
N ALA A 857 1.62 12.06 30.75
CA ALA A 857 0.59 13.09 30.94
C ALA A 857 1.02 14.40 30.28
N LYS A 858 0.07 15.11 29.64
CA LYS A 858 0.26 16.39 28.95
C LYS A 858 -0.63 17.46 29.54
N LEU A 859 -0.05 18.63 29.75
CA LEU A 859 -0.78 19.84 30.15
C LEU A 859 -0.63 20.89 29.05
N THR A 860 -1.76 21.37 28.52
CA THR A 860 -1.82 22.56 27.67
C THR A 860 -2.38 23.73 28.46
N VAL A 861 -1.61 24.82 28.54
CA VAL A 861 -1.96 26.06 29.20
C VAL A 861 -2.20 27.13 28.13
N THR A 862 -3.36 27.83 28.21
CA THR A 862 -3.73 28.91 27.29
C THR A 862 -3.84 30.24 28.03
N ASP A 863 -3.33 31.33 27.45
CA ASP A 863 -3.40 32.68 28.00
C ASP A 863 -4.54 33.54 27.42
N SER A 864 -4.66 34.78 27.89
CA SER A 864 -5.65 35.74 27.41
C SER A 864 -5.43 36.25 25.98
N ASN A 865 -4.26 36.06 25.41
CA ASN A 865 -3.95 36.33 24.00
C ASN A 865 -4.28 35.12 23.12
N GLY A 866 -4.73 34.00 23.73
CA GLY A 866 -5.00 32.75 23.06
C GLY A 866 -3.78 31.91 22.73
N LEU A 867 -2.60 32.32 23.19
CA LEU A 867 -1.37 31.57 23.03
C LEU A 867 -1.39 30.37 23.97
N ALA A 868 -0.95 29.22 23.47
CA ALA A 868 -0.91 27.99 24.26
C ALA A 868 0.50 27.37 24.29
N THR A 869 0.83 26.77 25.42
CA THR A 869 2.03 25.94 25.58
C THR A 869 1.65 24.58 26.13
N THR A 870 2.21 23.54 25.59
CA THR A 870 2.05 22.17 26.10
C THR A 870 3.35 21.67 26.71
N THR A 871 3.26 21.05 27.88
CA THR A 871 4.35 20.31 28.53
C THR A 871 3.90 18.89 28.82
N GLU A 872 4.83 17.96 28.86
CA GLU A 872 4.55 16.56 29.16
C GLU A 872 5.56 16.00 30.16
N ASN A 873 5.05 15.15 31.06
CA ASN A 873 5.85 14.46 32.07
C ASN A 873 5.41 12.99 32.18
N PRO A 874 6.35 12.07 32.41
CA PRO A 874 6.02 10.70 32.73
C PRO A 874 5.42 10.60 34.14
N VAL A 875 4.38 9.79 34.29
CA VAL A 875 3.68 9.51 35.54
C VAL A 875 3.67 7.99 35.74
N VAL A 876 4.26 7.55 36.84
CA VAL A 876 4.31 6.14 37.21
C VAL A 876 3.23 5.86 38.25
N VAL A 877 2.33 4.93 37.95
CA VAL A 877 1.26 4.48 38.87
C VAL A 877 1.39 3.00 39.15
N GLN A 878 1.02 2.60 40.35
CA GLN A 878 1.11 1.23 40.84
C GLN A 878 -0.26 0.78 41.36
N ALA A 879 -0.53 -0.51 41.36
CA ALA A 879 -1.71 -1.06 42.02
C ALA A 879 -1.67 -0.82 43.54
N ALA A 880 -2.81 -0.76 44.19
CA ALA A 880 -2.89 -0.64 45.64
C ALA A 880 -2.16 -1.81 46.29
N ASN A 881 -1.44 -1.49 47.38
CA ASN A 881 -0.69 -2.49 48.12
C ASN A 881 -1.60 -3.52 48.78
N VAL A 882 -1.33 -4.80 48.57
CA VAL A 882 -1.99 -5.89 49.28
C VAL A 882 -1.15 -6.23 50.52
N LEU A 883 -1.78 -6.16 51.70
CA LEU A 883 -1.06 -6.43 52.92
C LEU A 883 -0.54 -7.89 52.96
N PRO A 884 0.66 -8.10 53.50
CA PRO A 884 1.24 -9.44 53.60
C PRO A 884 0.40 -10.35 54.52
N THR A 885 0.57 -11.63 54.35
CA THR A 885 -0.05 -12.66 55.26
C THR A 885 1.02 -13.19 56.22
N ALA A 886 0.88 -12.84 57.51
CA ALA A 886 1.77 -13.35 58.53
C ALA A 886 1.41 -14.81 58.91
N SER A 887 2.39 -15.69 58.90
CA SER A 887 2.23 -17.11 59.29
C SER A 887 3.54 -17.64 59.89
N PHE A 888 3.47 -18.33 60.99
CA PHE A 888 4.64 -18.96 61.60
C PHE A 888 4.34 -20.23 62.35
N GLN A 889 5.37 -20.98 62.56
CA GLN A 889 5.34 -22.15 63.45
C GLN A 889 6.23 -21.91 64.68
N VAL A 890 5.86 -22.52 65.80
CA VAL A 890 6.63 -22.47 67.04
C VAL A 890 7.02 -23.88 67.41
N THR A 891 8.29 -24.10 67.73
CA THR A 891 8.85 -25.34 68.29
C THR A 891 9.63 -25.03 69.56
N GLY A 892 9.55 -25.83 70.58
CA GLY A 892 10.24 -25.56 71.84
C GLY A 892 10.68 -26.81 72.47
N THR A 893 11.81 -26.72 73.26
CA THR A 893 12.34 -27.74 74.10
C THR A 893 12.77 -27.13 75.45
N GLY A 894 12.19 -27.52 76.57
CA GLY A 894 12.46 -26.90 77.85
C GLY A 894 12.02 -25.41 77.84
N LEU A 895 12.95 -24.51 78.24
CA LEU A 895 12.68 -23.04 78.21
C LEU A 895 13.03 -22.39 76.91
N SER A 896 13.59 -23.10 75.92
CA SER A 896 14.00 -22.56 74.62
C SER A 896 12.90 -22.77 73.62
N VAL A 897 12.59 -21.70 72.85
CA VAL A 897 11.60 -21.66 71.77
C VAL A 897 12.20 -21.13 70.53
N SER A 898 11.95 -21.79 69.41
CA SER A 898 12.26 -21.30 68.04
C SER A 898 10.95 -21.06 67.29
N ALA A 899 10.88 -19.93 66.59
CA ALA A 899 9.80 -19.55 65.71
C ALA A 899 10.27 -19.39 64.27
N ASP A 900 9.55 -19.98 63.32
CA ASP A 900 9.86 -19.93 61.91
C ASP A 900 8.70 -19.34 61.11
N ALA A 901 8.92 -18.18 60.47
CA ALA A 901 7.97 -17.43 59.67
C ALA A 901 8.12 -17.66 58.17
N SER A 902 8.82 -18.73 57.75
CA SER A 902 9.03 -19.02 56.31
C SER A 902 7.74 -19.25 55.51
N ALA A 903 6.63 -19.50 56.18
CA ALA A 903 5.29 -19.67 55.61
C ALA A 903 4.55 -18.31 55.42
N SER A 904 5.12 -17.19 55.83
CA SER A 904 4.56 -15.86 55.56
C SER A 904 4.73 -15.52 54.09
N THR A 905 3.71 -14.90 53.47
CA THR A 905 3.66 -14.56 52.05
C THR A 905 3.16 -13.14 51.85
N ASP A 906 3.58 -12.57 50.73
CA ASP A 906 3.01 -11.34 50.17
C ASP A 906 2.63 -11.64 48.72
N SER A 907 1.40 -11.26 48.30
CA SER A 907 0.83 -11.66 47.02
C SER A 907 1.21 -10.70 45.86
N ASP A 908 1.62 -9.47 46.16
CA ASP A 908 2.00 -8.46 45.18
C ASP A 908 3.38 -7.85 45.43
N GLY A 909 4.16 -8.47 46.33
CA GLY A 909 5.51 -8.01 46.67
C GLY A 909 6.35 -9.08 47.40
N THR A 910 7.20 -8.61 48.32
CA THR A 910 8.07 -9.41 49.15
C THR A 910 8.01 -8.92 50.59
N ILE A 911 8.20 -9.82 51.54
CA ILE A 911 8.30 -9.43 52.95
C ILE A 911 9.68 -8.82 53.19
N ALA A 912 9.70 -7.55 53.63
CA ALA A 912 10.93 -6.78 53.91
C ALA A 912 11.45 -7.00 55.36
N SER A 913 10.55 -7.19 56.32
CA SER A 913 10.98 -7.48 57.72
C SER A 913 10.04 -8.45 58.44
N TYR A 914 10.60 -9.14 59.47
CA TYR A 914 9.95 -10.01 60.42
C TYR A 914 10.31 -9.54 61.81
N ASP A 915 9.32 -9.14 62.61
CA ASP A 915 9.48 -8.62 63.95
C ASP A 915 8.72 -9.49 64.94
N TRP A 916 9.41 -9.97 65.95
CA TRP A 916 8.91 -10.89 66.94
C TRP A 916 8.72 -10.20 68.27
N ASN A 917 7.62 -10.44 68.92
CA ASN A 917 7.37 -10.14 70.36
C ASN A 917 7.10 -11.48 71.06
N TRP A 918 7.95 -11.83 72.03
CA TRP A 918 7.89 -13.11 72.72
C TRP A 918 6.87 -13.20 73.87
N GLY A 919 6.15 -12.10 74.13
CA GLY A 919 5.11 -12.07 75.17
C GLY A 919 5.61 -11.96 76.59
N ASP A 920 6.91 -11.74 76.83
CA ASP A 920 7.61 -11.47 78.08
C ASP A 920 8.32 -10.11 78.11
N GLY A 921 8.09 -9.28 77.07
CA GLY A 921 8.75 -8.00 76.87
C GLY A 921 9.97 -8.05 75.95
N SER A 922 10.43 -9.20 75.58
CA SER A 922 11.56 -9.41 74.66
C SER A 922 11.09 -9.35 73.19
N THR A 923 11.96 -8.90 72.32
CA THR A 923 11.71 -8.80 70.87
C THR A 923 12.91 -9.37 70.10
N SER A 924 12.68 -9.84 68.88
CA SER A 924 13.69 -10.28 67.90
C SER A 924 13.26 -9.91 66.51
N THR A 925 14.17 -10.00 65.54
CA THR A 925 13.93 -9.81 64.11
C THR A 925 14.45 -10.98 63.29
N GLY A 926 13.97 -11.12 62.03
CA GLY A 926 14.41 -12.14 61.10
C GLY A 926 13.38 -13.25 60.89
N GLN A 927 13.42 -13.88 59.68
CA GLN A 927 12.45 -14.91 59.27
C GLN A 927 12.40 -16.09 60.24
N VAL A 928 13.53 -16.49 60.83
CA VAL A 928 13.61 -17.47 61.89
C VAL A 928 14.26 -16.81 63.10
N ALA A 929 13.65 -16.96 64.29
CA ALA A 929 14.18 -16.39 65.53
C ALA A 929 14.01 -17.40 66.68
N SER A 930 14.84 -17.25 67.70
CA SER A 930 14.78 -18.08 68.94
C SER A 930 14.85 -17.22 70.19
N HIS A 931 14.20 -17.69 71.21
CA HIS A 931 14.16 -17.05 72.54
C HIS A 931 14.22 -18.08 73.67
N VAL A 932 14.85 -17.69 74.77
CA VAL A 932 14.92 -18.52 75.98
C VAL A 932 14.18 -17.76 77.07
N TYR A 933 13.08 -18.37 77.60
CA TYR A 933 12.30 -17.80 78.63
C TYR A 933 12.92 -18.04 80.01
N ALA A 934 12.76 -17.11 80.94
CA ALA A 934 13.30 -17.21 82.27
C ALA A 934 12.51 -18.21 83.15
N SER A 935 11.30 -18.59 82.83
CA SER A 935 10.45 -19.54 83.57
C SER A 935 9.49 -20.31 82.70
N ALA A 936 9.12 -21.51 83.08
CA ALA A 936 8.08 -22.30 82.41
C ALA A 936 6.70 -21.61 82.45
N GLY A 937 5.91 -21.82 81.41
CA GLY A 937 4.59 -21.27 81.28
C GLY A 937 4.14 -21.09 79.83
N THR A 938 2.91 -20.67 79.62
CA THR A 938 2.38 -20.31 78.26
C THR A 938 2.64 -18.84 77.99
N ARG A 939 3.20 -18.56 76.82
CA ARG A 939 3.43 -17.20 76.36
C ARG A 939 2.82 -17.03 74.95
N THR A 940 2.27 -15.85 74.72
CA THR A 940 1.77 -15.48 73.37
C THR A 940 2.92 -14.86 72.57
N VAL A 941 3.40 -15.59 71.61
CA VAL A 941 4.41 -15.09 70.64
C VAL A 941 3.65 -14.38 69.52
N THR A 942 4.04 -13.14 69.21
CA THR A 942 3.48 -12.36 68.10
C THR A 942 4.53 -12.14 67.02
N LEU A 943 4.19 -12.48 65.77
CA LEU A 943 4.92 -12.11 64.56
C LEU A 943 4.26 -10.93 63.89
N THR A 944 5.00 -9.88 63.57
CA THR A 944 4.61 -8.83 62.63
C THR A 944 5.50 -8.89 61.41
N VAL A 945 4.94 -9.03 60.24
CA VAL A 945 5.66 -8.93 58.96
C VAL A 945 5.36 -7.62 58.32
N THR A 946 6.37 -7.03 57.67
CA THR A 946 6.23 -5.79 56.87
C THR A 946 6.63 -6.11 55.46
N ASP A 947 5.84 -5.70 54.46
CA ASP A 947 6.14 -5.87 53.05
C ASP A 947 7.12 -4.79 52.53
N ASN A 948 7.56 -4.92 51.28
CA ASN A 948 8.48 -4.00 50.65
C ASN A 948 7.87 -2.62 50.33
N ARG A 949 6.56 -2.43 50.59
CA ARG A 949 5.81 -1.17 50.42
C ARG A 949 5.34 -0.57 51.76
N GLY A 950 5.72 -1.19 52.89
CA GLY A 950 5.44 -0.70 54.24
C GLY A 950 4.13 -1.17 54.85
N GLY A 951 3.36 -2.04 54.17
CA GLY A 951 2.16 -2.67 54.71
C GLY A 951 2.51 -3.72 55.77
N THR A 952 1.72 -3.81 56.82
CA THR A 952 2.03 -4.74 57.94
C THR A 952 0.87 -5.68 58.21
N ALA A 953 1.22 -6.92 58.60
CA ALA A 953 0.27 -7.89 59.15
C ALA A 953 0.88 -8.61 60.36
N SER A 954 0.04 -8.94 61.34
CA SER A 954 0.48 -9.61 62.55
C SER A 954 -0.34 -10.86 62.83
N THR A 955 0.29 -11.89 63.41
CA THR A 955 -0.38 -13.10 63.86
C THR A 955 0.23 -13.61 65.18
N THR A 956 -0.49 -14.35 65.94
CA THR A 956 -0.06 -14.85 67.26
C THR A 956 -0.14 -16.37 67.38
N ARG A 957 0.76 -16.97 68.15
CA ARG A 957 0.72 -18.38 68.58
C ARG A 957 1.16 -18.50 70.04
N GLU A 958 0.61 -19.47 70.72
CA GLU A 958 1.09 -19.80 72.07
C GLU A 958 2.36 -20.69 72.01
N ALA A 959 3.34 -20.30 72.76
CA ALA A 959 4.52 -21.10 73.09
C ALA A 959 4.38 -21.65 74.49
N VAL A 960 4.38 -22.98 74.64
CA VAL A 960 4.36 -23.67 75.96
C VAL A 960 5.75 -24.11 76.30
N THR A 961 6.30 -23.63 77.43
CA THR A 961 7.59 -24.00 77.92
C THR A 961 7.50 -24.79 79.25
N THR A 962 8.35 -25.75 79.37
CA THR A 962 8.39 -26.66 80.56
C THR A 962 9.76 -26.61 81.19
N HIS A 963 9.85 -26.87 82.51
CA HIS A 963 11.15 -27.15 83.12
C HIS A 963 11.66 -28.52 82.64
N ALA A 964 12.94 -28.61 82.26
CA ALA A 964 13.54 -29.83 81.78
C ALA A 964 13.61 -30.84 82.94
#